data_10c5872a429d92cbb1ce712fce5861e4
#
_entry.id   10c5872a429d92cbb1ce712fce5861e4
#
_cell.length_a   1.000
_cell.length_b   1.000
_cell.length_c   1.000
_cell.angle_alpha   90.00
_cell.angle_beta   90.00
_cell.angle_gamma   90.00
#
_symmetry.space_group_name_H-M   'P 1'
#
loop_
_entity.id
_entity.type
_entity.pdbx_description
1 polymer ?
#
loop_
_entity_poly.entity_id
_entity_poly.type
_entity_poly.pdbx_seq_one_letter_code
_entity_poly.pdbx_strand_id
1 'polypeptide(L)'
;IDLEANYNLSGIEVYTPEKGYSQYEIFTSLNGRDFTKLAEKSSTEACGENGEKYDATGTEARYVRIYVTYNSASAASSINEVRVFGEKSNTALQETPAVNVASYADTNYAAQLANITNQDTYDEVYGIIERRLGTEYKDWFTLEIAENPKGHDYDYYELSNVNGKIHIKGNNGVSLAMGLNEYLKYDCYVNISQVGDQVVMPESIVAVDGTVFKETKAKVRYAYNYCTLSYSMPFYGVDEWRAEMDWLALNGVNVVLDATGQEEVWRRFLGKVGYEHQDIKDFIAGPAYYAWAYMGNLSGFGGPVHDSWFEQRTELARQNQLSMRKLGMQPVLQGYSGMVPNDLAEHDADAANDVIKQGTWCSFQRPDMLKTDSETYAKYAKLFYESQKEVYGDITQYYATDPFHEGGITGGMSTQTVASKVLDSMLDFDNDAVWIIQSWQGNPSSGLLDGIDGREEHALILDLYADKTPHYADNGGGSYGNDPEFDGKPWVFCMLNNFGGRLGLHGHLDNLANNIPKVFNTQKYVQGIGITPEASVNNPLLYDFLFETVWTDDATKDLKVIDLDTWLNDYATRRYGAESKSAQEALKILKDTVYKASLNQKGQGAPESVANSRPAFNISAASTWGNAEIDYNKEDLEKAAQLLMEDYDKLKDSEGYRYDLATVLEQVLSNSAQESLKTMKAAYDSGSLEKFTEASNTFLSIIDHMDKVTSTSKYYLLGTWVNQAKRLADGTDDFTKELYELNAKSLITTWGSINQSESGGLHDYSNRQWSGLINDFYKARW
;
A
#
# COMPACT_ATOMS: atom_id res chain seq x y z
N ILE A 1 -0.15 -19.91 26.76
CA ILE A 1 -0.15 -21.05 27.71
C ILE A 1 -1.57 -21.52 27.84
N ASP A 2 -1.88 -22.76 27.48
CA ASP A 2 -3.14 -23.41 27.80
C ASP A 2 -2.98 -24.20 29.12
N LEU A 3 -3.82 -23.92 30.11
CA LEU A 3 -3.83 -24.59 31.42
C LEU A 3 -4.66 -25.89 31.39
N GLU A 4 -5.23 -26.25 30.21
CA GLU A 4 -6.06 -27.43 29.97
C GLU A 4 -7.38 -27.48 30.74
N ALA A 5 -7.60 -26.58 31.70
CA ALA A 5 -8.83 -26.43 32.47
C ALA A 5 -9.00 -24.97 32.92
N ASN A 6 -10.22 -24.61 33.34
CA ASN A 6 -10.44 -23.30 33.94
C ASN A 6 -9.92 -23.28 35.39
N TYR A 7 -9.25 -22.20 35.76
CA TYR A 7 -8.71 -21.96 37.09
C TYR A 7 -9.14 -20.58 37.59
N ASN A 8 -9.50 -20.52 38.87
CA ASN A 8 -9.58 -19.26 39.60
C ASN A 8 -8.14 -18.86 39.97
N LEU A 9 -7.59 -17.93 39.26
CA LEU A 9 -6.21 -17.52 39.42
C LEU A 9 -5.99 -16.72 40.71
N SER A 10 -4.81 -16.88 41.30
CA SER A 10 -4.37 -16.09 42.45
C SER A 10 -3.13 -15.28 42.15
N GLY A 11 -2.35 -15.64 41.15
CA GLY A 11 -1.15 -14.88 40.74
C GLY A 11 -0.46 -15.46 39.52
N ILE A 12 0.35 -14.62 38.87
CA ILE A 12 1.23 -14.99 37.78
C ILE A 12 2.64 -14.48 38.09
N GLU A 13 3.67 -15.29 37.88
CA GLU A 13 5.07 -14.90 37.97
C GLU A 13 5.72 -15.06 36.60
N VAL A 14 6.43 -14.02 36.13
CA VAL A 14 7.13 -14.03 34.86
C VAL A 14 8.63 -13.85 35.10
N TYR A 15 9.44 -14.73 34.53
CA TYR A 15 10.90 -14.72 34.60
C TYR A 15 11.45 -14.43 33.21
N THR A 16 12.11 -13.28 33.03
CA THR A 16 12.82 -12.92 31.82
C THR A 16 14.34 -12.98 32.03
N PRO A 17 15.18 -13.00 30.96
CA PRO A 17 16.61 -12.99 31.14
C PRO A 17 17.11 -11.87 32.03
N GLU A 18 18.11 -12.17 32.88
CA GLU A 18 18.73 -11.21 33.81
C GLU A 18 19.48 -10.08 33.09
N LYS A 19 19.93 -10.33 31.84
CA LYS A 19 20.65 -9.33 31.05
C LYS A 19 19.67 -8.35 30.40
N GLY A 20 19.72 -7.10 30.82
CA GLY A 20 18.81 -6.06 30.33
C GLY A 20 17.45 -6.12 31.02
N TYR A 21 16.43 -5.61 30.36
CA TYR A 21 15.04 -5.67 30.80
C TYR A 21 14.12 -5.98 29.64
N SER A 22 12.96 -6.59 29.96
CA SER A 22 11.88 -6.80 29.00
C SER A 22 10.65 -6.03 29.43
N GLN A 23 9.89 -5.52 28.46
CA GLN A 23 8.55 -4.98 28.67
C GLN A 23 7.54 -5.90 28.00
N TYR A 24 6.40 -6.12 28.67
CA TYR A 24 5.39 -7.07 28.19
C TYR A 24 4.02 -6.80 28.84
N GLU A 25 3.02 -7.40 28.24
CA GLU A 25 1.64 -7.36 28.69
C GLU A 25 1.17 -8.78 28.97
N ILE A 26 0.28 -8.93 29.96
CA ILE A 26 -0.31 -10.20 30.37
C ILE A 26 -1.80 -10.17 30.12
N PHE A 27 -2.28 -11.12 29.34
CA PHE A 27 -3.70 -11.29 29.04
C PHE A 27 -4.19 -12.67 29.49
N THR A 28 -5.48 -12.76 29.78
CA THR A 28 -6.15 -14.02 30.18
C THR A 28 -7.37 -14.25 29.34
N SER A 29 -7.72 -15.53 29.10
CA SER A 29 -8.91 -15.92 28.34
C SER A 29 -9.50 -17.25 28.85
N LEU A 30 -10.82 -17.41 28.68
CA LEU A 30 -11.52 -18.69 28.94
C LEU A 30 -11.64 -19.53 27.66
N ASN A 31 -11.69 -18.92 26.48
CA ASN A 31 -11.96 -19.57 25.19
C ASN A 31 -10.77 -19.57 24.21
N GLY A 32 -9.62 -18.98 24.58
CA GLY A 32 -8.44 -18.90 23.71
C GLY A 32 -8.56 -17.93 22.53
N ARG A 33 -9.70 -17.27 22.37
CA ARG A 33 -9.99 -16.31 21.31
C ARG A 33 -10.00 -14.87 21.84
N ASP A 34 -10.80 -14.62 22.87
CA ASP A 34 -11.04 -13.30 23.42
C ASP A 34 -10.18 -13.12 24.68
N PHE A 35 -9.25 -12.19 24.68
CA PHE A 35 -8.28 -11.98 25.74
C PHE A 35 -8.48 -10.65 26.45
N THR A 36 -8.57 -10.70 27.77
CA THR A 36 -8.68 -9.52 28.65
C THR A 36 -7.33 -9.21 29.28
N LYS A 37 -6.92 -7.96 29.28
CA LYS A 37 -5.66 -7.51 29.88
C LYS A 37 -5.71 -7.65 31.40
N LEU A 38 -4.74 -8.34 31.97
CA LEU A 38 -4.59 -8.51 33.40
C LEU A 38 -3.57 -7.52 34.00
N ALA A 39 -2.41 -7.40 33.37
CA ALA A 39 -1.30 -6.59 33.86
C ALA A 39 -0.33 -6.22 32.74
N GLU A 40 0.59 -5.28 33.05
CA GLU A 40 1.68 -4.92 32.16
C GLU A 40 2.96 -4.62 32.91
N LYS A 41 4.10 -4.80 32.27
CA LYS A 41 5.39 -4.28 32.69
C LYS A 41 5.88 -3.24 31.67
N SER A 42 5.89 -1.98 32.04
CA SER A 42 6.42 -0.86 31.27
C SER A 42 7.74 -0.30 31.83
N SER A 43 8.19 -0.80 33.00
CA SER A 43 9.41 -0.34 33.67
C SER A 43 10.68 -0.80 32.91
N THR A 44 11.79 -0.07 33.15
CA THR A 44 13.12 -0.39 32.62
C THR A 44 13.99 -1.18 33.63
N GLU A 45 13.36 -1.76 34.63
CA GLU A 45 14.05 -2.58 35.63
C GLU A 45 14.26 -4.00 35.12
N ALA A 46 15.44 -4.56 35.39
CA ALA A 46 15.73 -5.95 35.08
C ALA A 46 14.89 -6.90 35.96
N CYS A 47 14.57 -8.07 35.43
CA CYS A 47 13.92 -9.13 36.21
C CYS A 47 14.87 -9.65 37.30
N GLY A 48 14.39 -9.67 38.54
CA GLY A 48 15.16 -10.22 39.68
C GLY A 48 15.04 -11.75 39.74
N GLU A 49 15.87 -12.36 40.62
CA GLU A 49 15.88 -13.82 40.85
C GLU A 49 14.50 -14.39 41.27
N ASN A 50 13.65 -13.58 41.85
CA ASN A 50 12.30 -13.98 42.31
C ASN A 50 11.21 -13.83 41.26
N GLY A 51 11.59 -13.47 40.04
CA GLY A 51 10.63 -13.14 38.98
C GLY A 51 9.81 -11.87 39.28
N GLU A 52 8.97 -11.50 38.35
CA GLU A 52 7.99 -10.40 38.49
C GLU A 52 6.61 -10.98 38.79
N LYS A 53 5.96 -10.45 39.82
CA LYS A 53 4.75 -11.03 40.41
C LYS A 53 3.55 -10.14 40.13
N TYR A 54 2.48 -10.76 39.64
CA TYR A 54 1.23 -10.09 39.33
C TYR A 54 0.08 -10.74 40.09
N ASP A 55 -0.73 -9.94 40.75
CA ASP A 55 -1.95 -10.39 41.40
C ASP A 55 -3.00 -10.69 40.31
N ALA A 56 -3.53 -11.90 40.34
CA ALA A 56 -4.60 -12.36 39.45
C ALA A 56 -5.88 -12.74 40.21
N THR A 57 -5.99 -12.32 41.47
CA THR A 57 -7.12 -12.63 42.34
C THR A 57 -8.45 -12.13 41.71
N GLY A 58 -9.42 -13.02 41.62
CA GLY A 58 -10.71 -12.73 41.00
C GLY A 58 -10.77 -12.91 39.49
N THR A 59 -9.68 -13.40 38.87
CA THR A 59 -9.65 -13.74 37.45
C THR A 59 -9.85 -15.24 37.26
N GLU A 60 -10.81 -15.65 36.47
CA GLU A 60 -10.96 -17.03 36.00
C GLU A 60 -10.43 -17.14 34.58
N ALA A 61 -9.53 -18.10 34.29
CA ALA A 61 -8.93 -18.29 33.01
C ALA A 61 -8.55 -19.76 32.74
N ARG A 62 -8.52 -20.10 31.44
CA ARG A 62 -7.87 -21.28 30.89
C ARG A 62 -6.59 -20.95 30.18
N TYR A 63 -6.54 -19.79 29.53
CA TYR A 63 -5.41 -19.36 28.73
C TYR A 63 -4.74 -18.12 29.33
N VAL A 64 -3.40 -18.13 29.31
CA VAL A 64 -2.57 -16.98 29.69
C VAL A 64 -1.66 -16.64 28.50
N ARG A 65 -1.66 -15.38 28.07
CA ARG A 65 -0.82 -14.86 27.02
C ARG A 65 0.14 -13.83 27.59
N ILE A 66 1.44 -14.01 27.35
CA ILE A 66 2.46 -13.00 27.64
C ILE A 66 2.89 -12.42 26.29
N TYR A 67 2.60 -11.16 26.07
CA TYR A 67 2.94 -10.46 24.85
C TYR A 67 4.13 -9.53 25.10
N VAL A 68 5.32 -9.90 24.60
CA VAL A 68 6.54 -9.13 24.82
C VAL A 68 6.60 -7.97 23.82
N THR A 69 6.58 -6.74 24.33
CA THR A 69 6.59 -5.52 23.52
C THR A 69 8.01 -4.99 23.29
N TYR A 70 8.94 -5.28 24.19
CA TYR A 70 10.33 -4.83 24.09
C TYR A 70 11.30 -5.71 24.84
N ASN A 71 12.51 -5.87 24.30
CA ASN A 71 13.67 -6.49 24.98
C ASN A 71 14.92 -5.62 24.75
N SER A 72 15.50 -5.08 25.83
CA SER A 72 16.63 -4.16 25.74
C SER A 72 17.95 -4.83 25.37
N ALA A 73 18.05 -6.15 25.50
CA ALA A 73 19.30 -6.90 25.27
C ALA A 73 19.36 -7.60 23.91
N SER A 74 18.22 -7.77 23.23
CA SER A 74 18.13 -8.55 21.99
C SER A 74 16.93 -8.13 21.14
N ALA A 75 17.03 -8.32 19.83
CA ALA A 75 15.88 -8.22 18.92
C ALA A 75 14.88 -9.38 19.12
N ALA A 76 15.35 -10.52 19.64
CA ALA A 76 14.49 -11.66 19.97
C ALA A 76 13.90 -11.51 21.37
N SER A 77 12.63 -11.91 21.50
CA SER A 77 11.96 -12.02 22.78
C SER A 77 12.38 -13.33 23.47
N SER A 78 12.56 -13.28 24.79
CA SER A 78 12.87 -14.46 25.59
C SER A 78 12.15 -14.40 26.92
N ILE A 79 11.51 -15.50 27.30
CA ILE A 79 10.92 -15.73 28.61
C ILE A 79 11.53 -17.00 29.14
N ASN A 80 12.13 -16.94 30.33
CA ASN A 80 12.78 -18.09 30.95
C ASN A 80 11.74 -19.04 31.57
N GLU A 81 10.74 -18.48 32.26
CA GLU A 81 9.70 -19.26 32.93
C GLU A 81 8.45 -18.39 33.16
N VAL A 82 7.27 -19.00 33.11
CA VAL A 82 6.02 -18.43 33.60
C VAL A 82 5.40 -19.40 34.59
N ARG A 83 5.04 -18.94 35.80
CA ARG A 83 4.31 -19.70 36.79
C ARG A 83 2.93 -19.10 36.98
N VAL A 84 1.91 -19.93 36.88
CA VAL A 84 0.52 -19.55 37.08
C VAL A 84 0.00 -20.26 38.34
N PHE A 85 -0.54 -19.48 39.27
CA PHE A 85 -1.05 -19.98 40.55
C PHE A 85 -2.56 -19.81 40.58
N GLY A 86 -3.27 -20.82 41.14
CA GLY A 86 -4.72 -20.78 41.26
C GLY A 86 -5.30 -22.13 41.67
N GLU A 87 -6.60 -22.16 41.86
CA GLU A 87 -7.37 -23.36 42.14
C GLU A 87 -8.25 -23.72 40.92
N LYS A 88 -8.33 -25.00 40.60
CA LYS A 88 -9.17 -25.49 39.51
C LYS A 88 -10.63 -25.07 39.72
N SER A 89 -11.18 -24.40 38.71
CA SER A 89 -12.59 -24.03 38.72
C SER A 89 -13.51 -25.19 38.35
N ASN A 90 -14.75 -25.10 38.79
CA ASN A 90 -15.83 -26.01 38.38
C ASN A 90 -16.61 -25.48 37.17
N THR A 91 -16.26 -24.32 36.64
CA THR A 91 -16.88 -23.74 35.43
C THR A 91 -16.61 -24.64 34.23
N ALA A 92 -17.64 -24.91 33.43
CA ALA A 92 -17.49 -25.69 32.21
C ALA A 92 -16.52 -25.00 31.23
N LEU A 93 -15.73 -25.83 30.53
CA LEU A 93 -14.84 -25.33 29.47
C LEU A 93 -15.67 -24.62 28.40
N GLN A 94 -15.20 -23.46 28.00
CA GLN A 94 -15.69 -22.79 26.81
C GLN A 94 -14.94 -23.34 25.59
N GLU A 95 -15.69 -23.69 24.56
CA GLU A 95 -15.08 -24.03 23.28
C GLU A 95 -14.57 -22.74 22.60
N THR A 96 -13.41 -22.82 21.99
CA THR A 96 -12.92 -21.74 21.10
C THR A 96 -13.88 -21.64 19.92
N PRO A 97 -14.50 -20.47 19.67
CA PRO A 97 -15.37 -20.31 18.50
C PRO A 97 -14.60 -20.60 17.21
N ALA A 98 -15.15 -21.45 16.37
CA ALA A 98 -14.55 -21.74 15.08
C ALA A 98 -14.64 -20.52 14.14
N VAL A 99 -13.62 -20.30 13.33
CA VAL A 99 -13.68 -19.36 12.20
C VAL A 99 -14.60 -19.95 11.14
N ASN A 100 -15.66 -19.26 10.80
CA ASN A 100 -16.70 -19.76 9.90
C ASN A 100 -16.80 -18.95 8.62
N VAL A 101 -15.76 -19.02 7.78
CA VAL A 101 -15.78 -18.43 6.43
C VAL A 101 -16.35 -19.47 5.46
N ALA A 102 -17.55 -19.22 4.94
CA ALA A 102 -18.18 -20.08 3.94
C ALA A 102 -17.33 -20.16 2.66
N SER A 103 -17.37 -21.29 1.94
CA SER A 103 -16.85 -21.38 0.58
C SER A 103 -17.55 -20.34 -0.31
N TYR A 104 -16.84 -19.78 -1.31
CA TYR A 104 -17.47 -18.81 -2.23
C TYR A 104 -18.71 -19.41 -2.88
N ALA A 105 -18.68 -20.70 -3.20
CA ALA A 105 -19.76 -21.42 -3.88
C ALA A 105 -21.06 -21.51 -3.03
N ASP A 106 -20.94 -21.39 -1.71
CA ASP A 106 -22.06 -21.46 -0.77
C ASP A 106 -22.67 -20.09 -0.46
N THR A 107 -22.17 -19.03 -1.12
CA THR A 107 -22.59 -17.67 -0.88
C THR A 107 -23.33 -17.07 -2.07
N ASN A 108 -24.07 -15.97 -1.85
CA ASN A 108 -24.70 -15.22 -2.92
C ASN A 108 -23.69 -14.58 -3.89
N TYR A 109 -22.44 -14.40 -3.44
CA TYR A 109 -21.33 -13.90 -4.25
C TYR A 109 -21.10 -14.74 -5.52
N ALA A 110 -21.09 -16.09 -5.39
CA ALA A 110 -20.89 -16.98 -6.54
C ALA A 110 -21.97 -16.79 -7.63
N ALA A 111 -23.22 -16.64 -7.20
CA ALA A 111 -24.33 -16.43 -8.14
C ALA A 111 -24.25 -15.07 -8.85
N GLN A 112 -23.81 -14.02 -8.15
CA GLN A 112 -23.61 -12.70 -8.72
C GLN A 112 -22.43 -12.70 -9.70
N LEU A 113 -21.30 -13.30 -9.34
CA LEU A 113 -20.10 -13.39 -10.17
C LEU A 113 -20.39 -14.11 -11.50
N ALA A 114 -21.13 -15.23 -11.44
CA ALA A 114 -21.47 -16.04 -12.62
C ALA A 114 -22.46 -15.37 -13.59
N ASN A 115 -23.18 -14.34 -13.16
CA ASN A 115 -24.29 -13.75 -13.93
C ASN A 115 -24.15 -12.23 -14.10
N ILE A 116 -22.94 -11.68 -14.14
CA ILE A 116 -22.72 -10.25 -14.38
C ILE A 116 -23.25 -9.86 -15.76
N THR A 117 -24.11 -8.84 -15.79
CA THR A 117 -24.77 -8.32 -16.99
C THR A 117 -24.33 -6.89 -17.28
N ASN A 118 -24.65 -6.36 -18.46
CA ASN A 118 -24.46 -4.94 -18.77
C ASN A 118 -25.23 -4.05 -17.79
N GLN A 119 -26.38 -4.50 -17.28
CA GLN A 119 -27.14 -3.72 -16.28
C GLN A 119 -26.36 -3.60 -14.97
N ASP A 120 -25.70 -4.67 -14.52
CA ASP A 120 -24.84 -4.63 -13.32
C ASP A 120 -23.68 -3.64 -13.51
N THR A 121 -23.11 -3.58 -14.72
CA THR A 121 -22.08 -2.60 -15.09
C THR A 121 -22.64 -1.16 -15.06
N TYR A 122 -23.83 -0.92 -15.63
CA TYR A 122 -24.45 0.39 -15.57
C TYR A 122 -24.76 0.80 -14.13
N ASP A 123 -25.26 -0.10 -13.33
CA ASP A 123 -25.58 0.17 -11.91
C ASP A 123 -24.32 0.51 -11.13
N GLU A 124 -23.19 -0.14 -11.43
CA GLU A 124 -21.90 0.16 -10.77
C GLU A 124 -21.40 1.56 -11.18
N VAL A 125 -21.44 1.92 -12.47
CA VAL A 125 -21.03 3.25 -12.96
C VAL A 125 -21.99 4.34 -12.46
N TYR A 126 -23.31 4.11 -12.44
CA TYR A 126 -24.25 5.02 -11.81
C TYR A 126 -23.98 5.16 -10.30
N GLY A 127 -23.56 4.10 -9.65
CA GLY A 127 -23.11 4.12 -8.26
C GLY A 127 -21.93 5.06 -8.03
N ILE A 128 -20.98 5.14 -8.97
CA ILE A 128 -19.89 6.14 -8.92
C ILE A 128 -20.46 7.56 -8.94
N ILE A 129 -21.39 7.84 -9.85
CA ILE A 129 -22.05 9.16 -9.95
C ILE A 129 -22.73 9.51 -8.62
N GLU A 130 -23.54 8.59 -8.10
CA GLU A 130 -24.29 8.81 -6.86
C GLU A 130 -23.39 9.07 -5.65
N ARG A 131 -22.30 8.31 -5.52
CA ARG A 131 -21.36 8.44 -4.39
C ARG A 131 -20.46 9.67 -4.47
N ARG A 132 -20.04 10.04 -5.69
CA ARG A 132 -19.03 11.10 -5.86
C ARG A 132 -19.66 12.48 -6.16
N LEU A 133 -20.82 12.51 -6.79
CA LEU A 133 -21.47 13.75 -7.20
C LEU A 133 -22.78 14.01 -6.45
N GLY A 134 -23.59 12.97 -6.23
CA GLY A 134 -24.92 13.03 -5.64
C GLY A 134 -25.96 12.34 -6.53
N THR A 135 -27.03 11.85 -5.90
CA THR A 135 -28.09 11.07 -6.59
C THR A 135 -28.84 11.88 -7.63
N GLU A 136 -28.92 13.21 -7.47
CA GLU A 136 -29.56 14.15 -8.37
C GLU A 136 -28.86 14.24 -9.74
N TYR A 137 -27.58 13.91 -9.84
CA TYR A 137 -26.83 13.97 -11.09
C TYR A 137 -26.97 12.71 -11.95
N LYS A 138 -27.52 11.63 -11.43
CA LYS A 138 -27.72 10.38 -12.17
C LYS A 138 -28.49 10.60 -13.48
N ASP A 139 -29.53 11.43 -13.42
CA ASP A 139 -30.39 11.71 -14.58
C ASP A 139 -29.74 12.56 -15.67
N TRP A 140 -28.53 13.09 -15.43
CA TRP A 140 -27.77 13.83 -16.43
C TRP A 140 -27.17 12.92 -17.50
N PHE A 141 -27.03 11.62 -17.21
CA PHE A 141 -26.29 10.68 -18.01
C PHE A 141 -27.14 9.55 -18.56
N THR A 142 -26.75 9.03 -19.72
CA THR A 142 -27.18 7.75 -20.25
C THR A 142 -25.95 6.96 -20.66
N LEU A 143 -25.93 5.67 -20.34
CA LEU A 143 -24.77 4.78 -20.52
C LEU A 143 -25.08 3.72 -21.58
N GLU A 144 -24.10 3.40 -22.44
CA GLU A 144 -24.23 2.36 -23.45
C GLU A 144 -22.92 1.56 -23.57
N ILE A 145 -22.98 0.25 -23.36
CA ILE A 145 -21.89 -0.66 -23.70
C ILE A 145 -22.04 -1.06 -25.18
N ALA A 146 -21.00 -0.76 -25.97
CA ALA A 146 -20.96 -1.05 -27.39
C ALA A 146 -19.53 -1.39 -27.84
N GLU A 147 -19.40 -2.07 -28.97
CA GLU A 147 -18.10 -2.30 -29.61
C GLU A 147 -17.49 -0.98 -30.10
N ASN A 148 -16.16 -0.93 -30.18
CA ASN A 148 -15.44 0.25 -30.68
C ASN A 148 -15.89 0.55 -32.14
N PRO A 149 -16.46 1.74 -32.42
CA PRO A 149 -17.05 2.05 -33.72
C PRO A 149 -16.01 2.10 -34.86
N LYS A 150 -14.72 2.18 -34.53
CA LYS A 150 -13.63 2.08 -35.52
C LYS A 150 -13.23 0.66 -35.85
N GLY A 151 -13.80 -0.33 -35.16
CA GLY A 151 -13.49 -1.76 -35.34
C GLY A 151 -12.12 -2.15 -34.75
N HIS A 152 -11.55 -1.34 -33.86
CA HIS A 152 -10.32 -1.62 -33.16
C HIS A 152 -10.62 -2.46 -31.89
N ASP A 153 -9.71 -3.37 -31.56
CA ASP A 153 -9.71 -4.11 -30.29
C ASP A 153 -9.00 -3.29 -29.21
N TYR A 154 -9.54 -2.09 -28.94
CA TYR A 154 -9.05 -1.14 -27.96
C TYR A 154 -10.17 -0.69 -27.04
N ASP A 155 -9.85 -0.43 -25.78
CA ASP A 155 -10.76 0.29 -24.89
C ASP A 155 -11.01 1.68 -25.44
N TYR A 156 -12.27 2.12 -25.40
CA TYR A 156 -12.68 3.43 -25.90
C TYR A 156 -13.84 4.01 -25.09
N TYR A 157 -13.99 5.31 -25.17
CA TYR A 157 -15.21 6.01 -24.80
C TYR A 157 -15.60 7.05 -25.85
N GLU A 158 -16.89 7.34 -25.89
CA GLU A 158 -17.49 8.37 -26.73
C GLU A 158 -18.52 9.17 -25.92
N LEU A 159 -18.40 10.49 -25.97
CA LEU A 159 -19.35 11.44 -25.36
C LEU A 159 -20.14 12.18 -26.43
N SER A 160 -21.45 12.29 -26.24
CA SER A 160 -22.34 13.06 -27.12
C SER A 160 -23.57 13.57 -26.38
N ASN A 161 -24.29 14.49 -26.97
CA ASN A 161 -25.53 15.03 -26.42
C ASN A 161 -26.72 14.32 -27.04
N VAL A 162 -27.53 13.59 -26.23
CA VAL A 162 -28.71 12.85 -26.70
C VAL A 162 -29.91 13.20 -25.79
N ASN A 163 -30.96 13.73 -26.39
CA ASN A 163 -32.21 14.06 -25.68
C ASN A 163 -32.02 14.96 -24.44
N GLY A 164 -31.05 15.88 -24.48
CA GLY A 164 -30.76 16.79 -23.38
C GLY A 164 -29.93 16.18 -22.23
N LYS A 165 -29.39 14.98 -22.43
CA LYS A 165 -28.50 14.30 -21.49
C LYS A 165 -27.14 14.06 -22.15
N ILE A 166 -26.13 13.83 -21.34
CA ILE A 166 -24.81 13.35 -21.77
C ILE A 166 -24.90 11.85 -21.97
N HIS A 167 -24.63 11.42 -23.19
CA HIS A 167 -24.58 10.01 -23.56
C HIS A 167 -23.14 9.53 -23.60
N ILE A 168 -22.82 8.53 -22.77
CA ILE A 168 -21.50 7.94 -22.64
C ILE A 168 -21.54 6.53 -23.21
N LYS A 169 -20.73 6.26 -24.23
CA LYS A 169 -20.50 4.91 -24.76
C LYS A 169 -19.11 4.43 -24.42
N GLY A 170 -18.96 3.11 -24.25
CA GLY A 170 -17.69 2.46 -24.04
C GLY A 170 -17.84 0.95 -24.19
N ASN A 171 -16.74 0.21 -24.24
CA ASN A 171 -16.81 -1.25 -24.39
C ASN A 171 -16.86 -2.00 -23.03
N ASN A 172 -16.65 -1.32 -21.92
CA ASN A 172 -16.75 -1.86 -20.56
C ASN A 172 -17.03 -0.74 -19.54
N GLY A 173 -17.21 -1.10 -18.27
CA GLY A 173 -17.51 -0.15 -17.20
C GLY A 173 -16.38 0.84 -16.91
N VAL A 174 -15.12 0.41 -17.02
CA VAL A 174 -13.96 1.29 -16.87
C VAL A 174 -13.94 2.35 -17.96
N SER A 175 -14.23 1.97 -19.21
CA SER A 175 -14.33 2.90 -20.34
C SER A 175 -15.46 3.91 -20.13
N LEU A 176 -16.62 3.47 -19.64
CA LEU A 176 -17.73 4.37 -19.30
C LEU A 176 -17.34 5.34 -18.17
N ALA A 177 -16.67 4.87 -17.12
CA ALA A 177 -16.19 5.68 -16.02
C ALA A 177 -15.11 6.70 -16.46
N MET A 178 -14.19 6.30 -17.36
CA MET A 178 -13.20 7.21 -17.93
C MET A 178 -13.87 8.29 -18.80
N GLY A 179 -14.89 7.93 -19.59
CA GLY A 179 -15.70 8.93 -20.33
C GLY A 179 -16.44 9.89 -19.39
N LEU A 180 -17.00 9.39 -18.29
CA LEU A 180 -17.56 10.24 -17.25
C LEU A 180 -16.53 11.22 -16.71
N ASN A 181 -15.32 10.76 -16.38
CA ASN A 181 -14.25 11.60 -15.86
C ASN A 181 -13.78 12.66 -16.87
N GLU A 182 -13.72 12.32 -18.17
CA GLU A 182 -13.45 13.30 -19.25
C GLU A 182 -14.45 14.45 -19.20
N TYR A 183 -15.76 14.13 -19.17
CA TYR A 183 -16.81 15.15 -19.06
C TYR A 183 -16.70 15.99 -17.77
N LEU A 184 -16.44 15.33 -16.64
CA LEU A 184 -16.28 16.03 -15.37
C LEU A 184 -15.09 16.99 -15.39
N LYS A 185 -13.95 16.57 -15.91
CA LYS A 185 -12.70 17.37 -15.95
C LYS A 185 -12.80 18.55 -16.90
N TYR A 186 -13.28 18.34 -18.12
CA TYR A 186 -13.12 19.31 -19.21
C TYR A 186 -14.37 20.12 -19.55
N ASP A 187 -15.56 19.58 -19.22
CA ASP A 187 -16.82 20.33 -19.42
C ASP A 187 -17.37 20.91 -18.11
N CYS A 188 -17.21 20.20 -16.98
CA CYS A 188 -17.74 20.62 -15.66
C CYS A 188 -16.70 21.28 -14.76
N TYR A 189 -15.40 21.18 -15.06
CA TYR A 189 -14.29 21.61 -14.20
C TYR A 189 -14.34 21.00 -12.81
N VAL A 190 -14.68 19.71 -12.73
CA VAL A 190 -14.67 18.87 -11.54
C VAL A 190 -13.39 18.03 -11.49
N ASN A 191 -12.82 17.85 -10.31
CA ASN A 191 -11.68 16.97 -10.09
C ASN A 191 -11.95 16.04 -8.92
N ILE A 192 -12.00 14.73 -9.20
CA ILE A 192 -12.10 13.66 -8.21
C ILE A 192 -10.71 13.05 -8.03
N SER A 193 -10.22 13.04 -6.81
CA SER A 193 -8.86 12.66 -6.45
C SER A 193 -8.85 11.73 -5.24
N GLN A 194 -7.74 11.06 -4.99
CA GLN A 194 -7.52 10.35 -3.74
C GLN A 194 -7.40 11.31 -2.54
N VAL A 195 -6.94 12.54 -2.78
CA VAL A 195 -6.76 13.58 -1.76
C VAL A 195 -7.30 14.92 -2.24
N GLY A 196 -8.40 15.35 -1.65
CA GLY A 196 -9.04 16.64 -1.92
C GLY A 196 -9.84 16.65 -3.22
N ASP A 197 -11.12 16.42 -3.13
CA ASP A 197 -12.05 16.54 -4.27
C ASP A 197 -12.45 18.00 -4.50
N GLN A 198 -12.73 18.32 -5.78
CA GLN A 198 -13.45 19.50 -6.20
C GLN A 198 -14.67 19.03 -7.02
N VAL A 199 -15.86 19.02 -6.43
CA VAL A 199 -17.08 18.42 -7.01
C VAL A 199 -18.24 19.42 -7.11
N VAL A 200 -17.95 20.70 -7.29
CA VAL A 200 -18.98 21.70 -7.53
C VAL A 200 -19.47 21.58 -8.97
N MET A 201 -20.62 20.93 -9.11
CA MET A 201 -21.26 20.73 -10.41
C MET A 201 -21.89 22.04 -10.95
N PRO A 202 -21.93 22.22 -12.29
CA PRO A 202 -22.68 23.31 -12.91
C PRO A 202 -24.16 23.28 -12.53
N GLU A 203 -24.84 24.44 -12.60
CA GLU A 203 -26.30 24.53 -12.30
C GLU A 203 -27.18 23.74 -13.28
N SER A 204 -26.67 23.44 -14.46
CA SER A 204 -27.33 22.66 -15.51
C SER A 204 -26.32 21.91 -16.36
N ILE A 205 -26.78 20.90 -17.09
CA ILE A 205 -25.98 20.12 -18.00
C ILE A 205 -25.22 21.04 -18.97
N VAL A 206 -23.90 20.93 -19.00
CA VAL A 206 -23.03 21.55 -20.00
C VAL A 206 -22.97 20.62 -21.21
N ALA A 207 -23.36 21.12 -22.37
CA ALA A 207 -23.34 20.30 -23.58
C ALA A 207 -21.88 20.09 -24.05
N VAL A 208 -21.55 18.85 -24.38
CA VAL A 208 -20.27 18.50 -25.03
C VAL A 208 -20.20 19.13 -26.43
N ASP A 209 -19.08 19.71 -26.82
CA ASP A 209 -18.90 20.27 -28.17
C ASP A 209 -18.73 19.14 -29.20
N GLY A 210 -19.78 18.91 -29.97
CA GLY A 210 -19.82 17.83 -30.97
C GLY A 210 -19.84 16.42 -30.33
N THR A 211 -18.89 15.61 -30.74
CA THR A 211 -18.65 14.25 -30.20
C THR A 211 -17.19 14.14 -29.77
N VAL A 212 -16.96 13.81 -28.51
CA VAL A 212 -15.63 13.48 -28.00
C VAL A 212 -15.45 11.98 -28.08
N PHE A 213 -14.42 11.51 -28.77
CA PHE A 213 -14.07 10.09 -28.89
C PHE A 213 -12.60 9.92 -28.49
N LYS A 214 -12.32 8.97 -27.61
CA LYS A 214 -10.94 8.56 -27.31
C LYS A 214 -10.85 7.05 -27.14
N GLU A 215 -9.72 6.50 -27.51
CA GLU A 215 -9.37 5.09 -27.38
C GLU A 215 -7.92 4.94 -26.91
N THR A 216 -7.57 3.77 -26.39
CA THR A 216 -6.21 3.52 -25.91
C THR A 216 -5.68 2.18 -26.38
N LYS A 217 -4.42 2.15 -26.85
CA LYS A 217 -3.68 0.91 -27.12
C LYS A 217 -2.99 0.33 -25.88
N ALA A 218 -3.02 1.03 -24.75
CA ALA A 218 -2.55 0.51 -23.47
C ALA A 218 -3.54 -0.53 -22.94
N LYS A 219 -3.28 -1.81 -23.21
CA LYS A 219 -4.14 -2.92 -22.79
C LYS A 219 -4.23 -3.06 -21.28
N VAL A 220 -3.14 -2.73 -20.58
CA VAL A 220 -3.03 -2.78 -19.13
C VAL A 220 -2.87 -1.37 -18.56
N ARG A 221 -3.74 -0.98 -17.64
CA ARG A 221 -3.63 0.20 -16.80
C ARG A 221 -3.68 -0.29 -15.36
N TYR A 222 -2.47 -0.42 -14.78
CA TYR A 222 -2.21 -1.21 -13.57
C TYR A 222 -2.19 -0.36 -12.29
N ALA A 223 -2.61 -0.90 -11.17
CA ALA A 223 -2.41 -0.46 -9.79
C ALA A 223 -2.38 -1.71 -8.88
N TYR A 224 -1.58 -1.90 -7.96
CA TYR A 224 -0.65 -1.17 -7.14
C TYR A 224 0.66 -1.95 -6.94
N ASN A 225 1.54 -1.45 -6.03
CA ASN A 225 2.62 -2.20 -5.39
C ASN A 225 2.07 -2.95 -4.17
N TYR A 226 2.69 -4.06 -3.75
CA TYR A 226 2.33 -4.72 -2.48
C TYR A 226 2.42 -3.76 -1.30
N CYS A 227 3.49 -2.95 -1.23
CA CYS A 227 3.70 -2.01 -0.14
C CYS A 227 2.57 -0.98 0.00
N THR A 228 1.89 -0.62 -1.11
CA THR A 228 0.73 0.30 -1.08
C THR A 228 -0.36 -0.21 -0.13
N LEU A 229 -0.59 -1.53 -0.15
CA LEU A 229 -1.61 -2.17 0.66
C LEU A 229 -1.32 -2.08 2.17
N SER A 230 -0.03 -1.97 2.57
CA SER A 230 0.37 -1.79 3.97
C SER A 230 0.64 -0.31 4.34
N TYR A 231 1.24 0.50 3.45
CA TYR A 231 1.52 1.90 3.78
C TYR A 231 0.32 2.85 3.60
N SER A 232 -0.71 2.45 2.86
CA SER A 232 -1.92 3.27 2.66
C SER A 232 -3.21 2.57 3.10
N MET A 233 -3.37 1.28 2.84
CA MET A 233 -4.66 0.59 2.83
C MET A 233 -4.85 -0.53 3.87
N PRO A 234 -3.97 -0.73 4.89
CA PRO A 234 -4.07 -1.92 5.75
C PRO A 234 -5.34 -1.91 6.60
N PHE A 235 -5.87 -0.73 6.87
CA PHE A 235 -7.04 -0.51 7.71
C PHE A 235 -8.27 -0.04 6.93
N TYR A 236 -8.26 -0.11 5.61
CA TYR A 236 -9.40 0.24 4.78
C TYR A 236 -10.58 -0.70 5.04
N GLY A 237 -11.75 -0.10 5.26
CA GLY A 237 -13.04 -0.77 5.24
C GLY A 237 -13.74 -0.63 3.89
N VAL A 238 -15.05 -0.88 3.88
CA VAL A 238 -15.87 -0.84 2.65
C VAL A 238 -15.86 0.55 2.01
N ASP A 239 -16.01 1.61 2.82
CA ASP A 239 -16.15 2.97 2.29
C ASP A 239 -14.85 3.48 1.66
N GLU A 240 -13.70 3.22 2.30
CA GLU A 240 -12.40 3.62 1.78
C GLU A 240 -12.06 2.84 0.49
N TRP A 241 -12.26 1.52 0.47
CA TRP A 241 -12.06 0.73 -0.74
C TRP A 241 -13.01 1.12 -1.87
N ARG A 242 -14.26 1.45 -1.54
CA ARG A 242 -15.24 1.92 -2.53
C ARG A 242 -14.79 3.23 -3.17
N ALA A 243 -14.34 4.19 -2.36
CA ALA A 243 -13.80 5.46 -2.85
C ALA A 243 -12.57 5.27 -3.71
N GLU A 244 -11.69 4.34 -3.35
CA GLU A 244 -10.49 3.98 -4.11
C GLU A 244 -10.86 3.38 -5.48
N MET A 245 -11.77 2.42 -5.53
CA MET A 245 -12.24 1.80 -6.78
C MET A 245 -12.94 2.81 -7.70
N ASP A 246 -13.74 3.73 -7.14
CA ASP A 246 -14.34 4.81 -7.92
C ASP A 246 -13.27 5.66 -8.62
N TRP A 247 -12.22 6.03 -7.87
CA TRP A 247 -11.11 6.80 -8.42
C TRP A 247 -10.31 6.02 -9.48
N LEU A 248 -10.03 4.73 -9.24
CA LEU A 248 -9.37 3.86 -10.21
C LEU A 248 -10.18 3.75 -11.52
N ALA A 249 -11.49 3.51 -11.42
CA ALA A 249 -12.38 3.42 -12.58
C ALA A 249 -12.42 4.73 -13.37
N LEU A 250 -12.56 5.87 -12.69
CA LEU A 250 -12.56 7.20 -13.30
C LEU A 250 -11.24 7.53 -14.02
N ASN A 251 -10.13 6.91 -13.62
CA ASN A 251 -8.83 7.06 -14.27
C ASN A 251 -8.52 5.90 -15.26
N GLY A 252 -9.48 5.07 -15.59
CA GLY A 252 -9.34 4.06 -16.63
C GLY A 252 -8.51 2.84 -16.22
N VAL A 253 -8.24 2.61 -14.93
CA VAL A 253 -7.48 1.45 -14.42
C VAL A 253 -8.31 0.18 -14.61
N ASN A 254 -7.69 -0.87 -15.14
CA ASN A 254 -8.37 -2.13 -15.44
C ASN A 254 -7.72 -3.39 -14.83
N VAL A 255 -6.54 -3.27 -14.21
CA VAL A 255 -5.85 -4.36 -13.50
C VAL A 255 -5.38 -3.85 -12.15
N VAL A 256 -5.81 -4.50 -11.05
CA VAL A 256 -5.60 -4.00 -9.69
C VAL A 256 -5.05 -5.10 -8.78
N LEU A 257 -3.92 -4.86 -8.14
CA LEU A 257 -3.42 -5.76 -7.10
C LEU A 257 -4.34 -5.70 -5.88
N ASP A 258 -4.95 -6.83 -5.55
CA ASP A 258 -5.81 -6.99 -4.37
C ASP A 258 -5.40 -8.22 -3.55
N ALA A 259 -4.76 -7.99 -2.43
CA ALA A 259 -4.42 -9.04 -1.46
C ALA A 259 -5.39 -9.07 -0.26
N THR A 260 -6.53 -8.38 -0.34
CA THR A 260 -7.54 -8.37 0.73
C THR A 260 -8.09 -9.78 0.94
N GLY A 261 -8.11 -10.26 2.20
CA GLY A 261 -8.63 -11.58 2.56
C GLY A 261 -7.70 -12.75 2.22
N GLN A 262 -6.49 -12.49 1.74
CA GLN A 262 -5.50 -13.54 1.42
C GLN A 262 -5.14 -14.39 2.63
N GLU A 263 -5.32 -13.87 3.85
CA GLU A 263 -5.12 -14.60 5.11
C GLU A 263 -6.03 -15.83 5.20
N GLU A 264 -7.25 -15.77 4.68
CA GLU A 264 -8.16 -16.91 4.64
C GLU A 264 -7.68 -17.99 3.66
N VAL A 265 -7.06 -17.60 2.54
CA VAL A 265 -6.42 -18.54 1.62
C VAL A 265 -5.30 -19.28 2.35
N TRP A 266 -4.43 -18.56 3.06
CA TRP A 266 -3.36 -19.14 3.87
C TRP A 266 -3.90 -20.04 4.97
N ARG A 267 -4.97 -19.64 5.66
CA ARG A 267 -5.61 -20.46 6.71
C ARG A 267 -6.12 -21.80 6.16
N ARG A 268 -6.79 -21.79 5.00
CA ARG A 268 -7.26 -23.02 4.36
C ARG A 268 -6.12 -23.89 3.85
N PHE A 269 -5.16 -23.27 3.20
CA PHE A 269 -4.00 -23.97 2.65
C PHE A 269 -3.19 -24.67 3.74
N LEU A 270 -2.78 -23.96 4.78
CA LEU A 270 -2.01 -24.53 5.88
C LEU A 270 -2.82 -25.54 6.70
N GLY A 271 -4.12 -25.33 6.86
CA GLY A 271 -5.01 -26.32 7.47
C GLY A 271 -5.07 -27.65 6.67
N LYS A 272 -5.03 -27.60 5.32
CA LYS A 272 -4.93 -28.81 4.47
C LYS A 272 -3.56 -29.47 4.55
N VAL A 273 -2.52 -28.72 4.88
CA VAL A 273 -1.17 -29.25 5.19
C VAL A 273 -1.14 -29.91 6.57
N GLY A 274 -2.08 -29.59 7.45
CA GLY A 274 -2.23 -30.19 8.76
C GLY A 274 -1.84 -29.28 9.94
N TYR A 275 -1.60 -27.99 9.69
CA TYR A 275 -1.35 -27.03 10.76
C TYR A 275 -2.60 -26.76 11.60
N GLU A 276 -2.41 -26.64 12.90
CA GLU A 276 -3.47 -26.21 13.83
C GLU A 276 -3.75 -24.71 13.69
N HIS A 277 -4.96 -24.30 14.05
CA HIS A 277 -5.41 -22.92 13.84
C HIS A 277 -4.50 -21.86 14.50
N GLN A 278 -3.98 -22.13 15.70
CA GLN A 278 -3.09 -21.19 16.39
C GLN A 278 -1.74 -21.04 15.66
N ASP A 279 -1.16 -22.14 15.19
CA ASP A 279 0.12 -22.11 14.45
C ASP A 279 -0.03 -21.32 13.13
N ILE A 280 -1.19 -21.44 12.47
CA ILE A 280 -1.52 -20.65 11.28
C ILE A 280 -1.58 -19.15 11.63
N LYS A 281 -2.23 -18.79 12.74
CA LYS A 281 -2.29 -17.39 13.20
C LYS A 281 -0.92 -16.82 13.55
N ASP A 282 -0.04 -17.64 14.10
CA ASP A 282 1.33 -17.25 14.44
C ASP A 282 2.19 -17.04 13.19
N PHE A 283 1.87 -17.69 12.07
CA PHE A 283 2.51 -17.48 10.78
C PHE A 283 1.99 -16.22 10.05
N ILE A 284 0.72 -15.87 10.22
CA ILE A 284 0.11 -14.72 9.52
C ILE A 284 0.56 -13.41 10.17
N ALA A 285 1.03 -12.48 9.34
CA ALA A 285 1.43 -11.16 9.80
C ALA A 285 0.24 -10.32 10.28
N GLY A 286 0.52 -9.37 11.18
CA GLY A 286 -0.46 -8.40 11.64
C GLY A 286 -0.89 -7.40 10.55
N PRO A 287 -1.97 -6.66 10.79
CA PRO A 287 -2.64 -5.84 9.77
C PRO A 287 -1.74 -4.87 9.00
N ALA A 288 -0.75 -4.27 9.66
CA ALA A 288 0.15 -3.30 9.02
C ALA A 288 1.28 -3.95 8.21
N TYR A 289 1.54 -5.26 8.37
CA TYR A 289 2.76 -5.90 7.87
C TYR A 289 2.54 -7.00 6.82
N TYR A 290 1.30 -7.27 6.42
CA TYR A 290 0.99 -8.39 5.54
C TYR A 290 1.61 -8.26 4.13
N ALA A 291 1.83 -7.05 3.62
CA ALA A 291 2.46 -6.86 2.32
C ALA A 291 3.84 -7.53 2.22
N TRP A 292 4.66 -7.34 3.24
CA TRP A 292 6.00 -7.95 3.30
C TRP A 292 5.95 -9.45 3.60
N ALA A 293 4.93 -9.92 4.30
CA ALA A 293 4.70 -11.35 4.46
C ALA A 293 4.40 -12.00 3.10
N TYR A 294 3.54 -11.39 2.28
CA TYR A 294 3.20 -11.92 0.96
C TYR A 294 4.34 -11.84 -0.06
N MET A 295 5.27 -10.90 0.12
CA MET A 295 6.52 -10.87 -0.66
C MET A 295 7.60 -11.84 -0.14
N GLY A 296 7.36 -12.60 0.94
CA GLY A 296 8.34 -13.51 1.53
C GLY A 296 9.49 -12.80 2.29
N ASN A 297 9.26 -11.56 2.74
CA ASN A 297 10.26 -10.78 3.46
C ASN A 297 10.22 -11.00 4.98
N LEU A 298 9.04 -11.22 5.54
CA LEU A 298 8.88 -11.47 6.98
C LEU A 298 7.81 -12.53 7.27
N SER A 299 7.90 -13.18 8.42
CA SER A 299 7.00 -14.23 8.89
C SER A 299 6.42 -13.87 10.26
N GLY A 300 5.09 -13.93 10.40
CA GLY A 300 4.38 -13.85 11.67
C GLY A 300 4.46 -12.53 12.44
N PHE A 301 5.11 -11.49 11.90
CA PHE A 301 5.32 -10.25 12.62
C PHE A 301 4.05 -9.40 12.74
N GLY A 302 3.85 -8.79 13.93
CA GLY A 302 2.72 -7.88 14.19
C GLY A 302 1.38 -8.56 14.47
N GLY A 303 1.33 -9.91 14.44
CA GLY A 303 0.19 -10.72 14.81
C GLY A 303 0.23 -11.19 16.28
N PRO A 304 -0.63 -12.19 16.66
CA PRO A 304 -1.63 -12.84 15.81
C PRO A 304 -2.90 -12.01 15.62
N VAL A 305 -3.50 -12.10 14.44
CA VAL A 305 -4.79 -11.45 14.16
C VAL A 305 -5.94 -12.14 14.93
N HIS A 306 -7.00 -11.40 15.22
CA HIS A 306 -8.22 -11.96 15.80
C HIS A 306 -8.98 -12.81 14.76
N ASP A 307 -9.73 -13.82 15.21
CA ASP A 307 -10.44 -14.74 14.32
C ASP A 307 -11.46 -14.04 13.41
N SER A 308 -12.10 -12.97 13.88
CA SER A 308 -12.99 -12.15 13.06
C SER A 308 -12.33 -11.48 11.87
N TRP A 309 -10.99 -11.35 11.86
CA TRP A 309 -10.23 -10.82 10.74
C TRP A 309 -10.43 -11.63 9.47
N PHE A 310 -10.40 -12.95 9.57
CA PHE A 310 -10.60 -13.84 8.42
C PHE A 310 -11.98 -13.64 7.79
N GLU A 311 -13.03 -13.53 8.62
CA GLU A 311 -14.40 -13.34 8.14
C GLU A 311 -14.59 -11.95 7.50
N GLN A 312 -14.18 -10.89 8.20
CA GLN A 312 -14.33 -9.50 7.77
C GLN A 312 -13.53 -9.21 6.50
N ARG A 313 -12.28 -9.67 6.42
CA ARG A 313 -11.42 -9.39 5.25
C ARG A 313 -11.85 -10.19 4.04
N THR A 314 -12.32 -11.42 4.21
CA THR A 314 -12.86 -12.23 3.10
C THR A 314 -14.13 -11.61 2.54
N GLU A 315 -15.05 -11.15 3.39
CA GLU A 315 -16.28 -10.49 2.93
C GLU A 315 -15.95 -9.20 2.18
N LEU A 316 -15.05 -8.38 2.71
CA LEU A 316 -14.58 -7.17 2.03
C LEU A 316 -13.95 -7.48 0.68
N ALA A 317 -13.08 -8.51 0.60
CA ALA A 317 -12.44 -8.93 -0.65
C ALA A 317 -13.47 -9.31 -1.71
N ARG A 318 -14.48 -10.11 -1.35
CA ARG A 318 -15.54 -10.52 -2.27
C ARG A 318 -16.37 -9.33 -2.78
N GLN A 319 -16.66 -8.36 -1.92
CA GLN A 319 -17.34 -7.13 -2.33
C GLN A 319 -16.49 -6.33 -3.32
N ASN A 320 -15.18 -6.14 -3.02
CA ASN A 320 -14.25 -5.43 -3.89
C ASN A 320 -14.14 -6.12 -5.25
N GLN A 321 -13.89 -7.42 -5.26
CA GLN A 321 -13.69 -8.21 -6.49
C GLN A 321 -14.95 -8.25 -7.36
N LEU A 322 -16.12 -8.39 -6.75
CA LEU A 322 -17.38 -8.33 -7.49
C LEU A 322 -17.59 -6.97 -8.17
N SER A 323 -17.29 -5.88 -7.47
CA SER A 323 -17.34 -4.52 -8.00
C SER A 323 -16.33 -4.34 -9.14
N MET A 324 -15.09 -4.79 -8.96
CA MET A 324 -14.07 -4.79 -10.02
C MET A 324 -14.56 -5.53 -11.26
N ARG A 325 -15.09 -6.73 -11.11
CA ARG A 325 -15.61 -7.53 -12.24
C ARG A 325 -16.79 -6.86 -12.95
N LYS A 326 -17.70 -6.23 -12.23
CA LYS A 326 -18.81 -5.46 -12.82
C LYS A 326 -18.32 -4.27 -13.63
N LEU A 327 -17.24 -3.61 -13.23
CA LEU A 327 -16.59 -2.54 -13.96
C LEU A 327 -15.73 -3.04 -15.15
N GLY A 328 -15.42 -4.34 -15.21
CA GLY A 328 -14.48 -4.90 -16.20
C GLY A 328 -13.01 -4.83 -15.74
N MET A 329 -12.76 -4.56 -14.47
CA MET A 329 -11.42 -4.66 -13.88
C MET A 329 -11.07 -6.12 -13.56
N GLN A 330 -9.77 -6.43 -13.61
CA GLN A 330 -9.21 -7.73 -13.21
C GLN A 330 -8.44 -7.55 -11.88
N PRO A 331 -8.82 -8.25 -10.80
CA PRO A 331 -7.97 -8.31 -9.62
C PRO A 331 -6.73 -9.16 -9.91
N VAL A 332 -5.60 -8.79 -9.31
CA VAL A 332 -4.38 -9.59 -9.27
C VAL A 332 -4.28 -10.20 -7.89
N LEU A 333 -4.27 -11.52 -7.83
CA LEU A 333 -4.17 -12.27 -6.57
C LEU A 333 -2.73 -12.75 -6.32
N GLN A 334 -2.45 -13.20 -5.10
CA GLN A 334 -1.15 -13.77 -4.77
C GLN A 334 -0.93 -15.08 -5.52
N GLY A 335 0.22 -15.20 -6.21
CA GLY A 335 0.73 -16.46 -6.74
C GLY A 335 1.54 -17.21 -5.68
N TYR A 336 1.80 -18.50 -5.89
CA TYR A 336 2.58 -19.34 -5.00
C TYR A 336 3.95 -19.67 -5.57
N SER A 337 5.00 -19.26 -4.85
CA SER A 337 6.40 -19.52 -5.21
C SER A 337 7.14 -20.45 -4.22
N GLY A 338 6.41 -21.09 -3.31
CA GLY A 338 6.97 -22.08 -2.39
C GLY A 338 7.09 -21.61 -0.94
N MET A 339 6.56 -20.46 -0.57
CA MET A 339 6.60 -19.94 0.79
C MET A 339 5.90 -20.89 1.78
N VAL A 340 6.54 -21.16 2.93
CA VAL A 340 6.05 -22.04 3.99
C VAL A 340 6.50 -21.54 5.37
N PRO A 341 5.80 -21.96 6.47
CA PRO A 341 6.25 -21.69 7.83
C PRO A 341 7.65 -22.24 8.12
N ASN A 342 8.36 -21.60 9.06
CA ASN A 342 9.76 -21.92 9.38
C ASN A 342 9.94 -23.27 10.10
N ASP A 343 8.89 -23.84 10.62
CA ASP A 343 8.83 -25.12 11.32
C ASP A 343 8.29 -26.28 10.45
N LEU A 344 8.07 -26.05 9.14
CA LEU A 344 7.50 -27.07 8.26
C LEU A 344 8.29 -28.38 8.30
N ALA A 345 9.64 -28.33 8.36
CA ALA A 345 10.48 -29.53 8.44
C ALA A 345 10.24 -30.38 9.71
N GLU A 346 9.74 -29.78 10.78
CA GLU A 346 9.36 -30.46 12.02
C GLU A 346 7.92 -30.96 11.96
N HIS A 347 7.07 -30.24 11.23
CA HIS A 347 5.64 -30.50 11.08
C HIS A 347 5.35 -31.59 10.03
N ASP A 348 6.04 -31.54 8.88
CA ASP A 348 5.95 -32.51 7.78
C ASP A 348 7.34 -33.10 7.49
N ALA A 349 7.62 -34.29 8.02
CA ALA A 349 8.91 -34.96 7.85
C ALA A 349 9.21 -35.33 6.38
N ASP A 350 8.18 -35.54 5.54
CA ASP A 350 8.35 -35.84 4.13
C ASP A 350 8.82 -34.58 3.36
N ALA A 351 8.41 -33.40 3.80
CA ALA A 351 8.85 -32.12 3.25
C ALA A 351 10.24 -31.68 3.71
N ALA A 352 10.79 -32.25 4.78
CA ALA A 352 11.98 -31.74 5.47
C ALA A 352 13.22 -31.56 4.55
N ASN A 353 13.41 -32.42 3.54
CA ASN A 353 14.53 -32.33 2.59
C ASN A 353 14.30 -31.28 1.49
N ASP A 354 13.10 -30.79 1.34
CA ASP A 354 12.71 -29.83 0.31
C ASP A 354 12.64 -28.40 0.84
N VAL A 355 12.73 -28.20 2.16
CA VAL A 355 12.70 -26.87 2.81
C VAL A 355 14.05 -26.18 2.65
N ILE A 356 14.01 -24.93 2.22
CA ILE A 356 15.15 -24.02 2.12
C ILE A 356 14.99 -22.90 3.15
N LYS A 357 15.87 -22.88 4.14
CA LYS A 357 15.89 -21.82 5.16
C LYS A 357 16.31 -20.49 4.52
N GLN A 358 15.48 -19.47 4.65
CA GLN A 358 15.66 -18.18 3.97
C GLN A 358 16.45 -17.14 4.77
N GLY A 359 16.64 -17.32 6.06
CA GLY A 359 17.34 -16.34 6.91
C GLY A 359 16.51 -15.10 7.20
N THR A 360 17.09 -13.91 7.08
CA THR A 360 16.44 -12.66 7.47
C THR A 360 16.41 -11.64 6.32
N TRP A 361 15.41 -10.75 6.39
CA TRP A 361 15.32 -9.52 5.60
C TRP A 361 15.26 -8.32 6.56
N CYS A 362 16.17 -7.36 6.43
CA CYS A 362 16.25 -6.21 7.34
C CYS A 362 16.12 -6.59 8.83
N SER A 363 16.79 -7.68 9.22
CA SER A 363 16.75 -8.29 10.57
C SER A 363 15.43 -8.94 10.98
N PHE A 364 14.42 -8.99 10.12
CA PHE A 364 13.19 -9.75 10.32
C PHE A 364 13.33 -11.16 9.76
N GLN A 365 12.80 -12.17 10.46
CA GLN A 365 12.80 -13.56 10.00
C GLN A 365 11.95 -13.68 8.72
N ARG A 366 12.55 -14.25 7.65
CA ARG A 366 11.80 -14.63 6.45
C ARG A 366 11.04 -15.95 6.69
N PRO A 367 9.89 -16.16 6.02
CA PRO A 367 9.35 -17.52 5.89
C PRO A 367 10.34 -18.38 5.11
N ASP A 368 10.30 -19.70 5.34
CA ASP A 368 11.09 -20.64 4.54
C ASP A 368 10.46 -20.85 3.16
N MET A 369 11.15 -21.53 2.27
CA MET A 369 10.67 -21.85 0.94
C MET A 369 10.90 -23.33 0.60
N LEU A 370 10.05 -23.89 -0.23
CA LEU A 370 10.24 -25.21 -0.82
C LEU A 370 11.11 -25.12 -2.07
N LYS A 371 11.87 -26.17 -2.33
CA LYS A 371 12.49 -26.38 -3.65
C LYS A 371 11.40 -26.50 -4.69
N THR A 372 11.36 -25.60 -5.67
CA THR A 372 10.28 -25.57 -6.68
C THR A 372 10.30 -26.74 -7.64
N ASP A 373 11.40 -27.48 -7.74
CA ASP A 373 11.55 -28.70 -8.54
C ASP A 373 11.18 -29.99 -7.76
N SER A 374 10.65 -29.86 -6.53
CA SER A 374 10.23 -30.99 -5.70
C SER A 374 8.76 -31.40 -5.93
N GLU A 375 8.43 -32.66 -5.65
CA GLU A 375 7.03 -33.13 -5.62
C GLU A 375 6.24 -32.46 -4.51
N THR A 376 6.87 -32.13 -3.39
CA THR A 376 6.28 -31.38 -2.27
C THR A 376 5.81 -30.01 -2.72
N TYR A 377 6.61 -29.28 -3.48
CA TYR A 377 6.22 -27.99 -4.03
C TYR A 377 5.00 -28.11 -4.94
N ALA A 378 5.00 -29.05 -5.89
CA ALA A 378 3.89 -29.24 -6.80
C ALA A 378 2.58 -29.57 -6.06
N LYS A 379 2.65 -30.42 -5.02
CA LYS A 379 1.53 -30.74 -4.14
C LYS A 379 1.01 -29.48 -3.42
N TYR A 380 1.91 -28.67 -2.85
CA TYR A 380 1.54 -27.50 -2.05
C TYR A 380 1.01 -26.37 -2.93
N ALA A 381 1.59 -26.14 -4.10
CA ALA A 381 1.08 -25.16 -5.06
C ALA A 381 -0.37 -25.49 -5.46
N LYS A 382 -0.66 -26.76 -5.74
CA LYS A 382 -2.03 -27.20 -6.02
C LYS A 382 -2.97 -26.91 -4.86
N LEU A 383 -2.60 -27.25 -3.62
CA LEU A 383 -3.42 -26.98 -2.44
C LEU A 383 -3.64 -25.49 -2.21
N PHE A 384 -2.62 -24.65 -2.48
CA PHE A 384 -2.72 -23.20 -2.36
C PHE A 384 -3.74 -22.64 -3.35
N TYR A 385 -3.63 -22.96 -4.64
CA TYR A 385 -4.57 -22.47 -5.66
C TYR A 385 -5.98 -23.02 -5.48
N GLU A 386 -6.14 -24.29 -5.05
CA GLU A 386 -7.44 -24.84 -4.68
C GLU A 386 -8.05 -24.05 -3.50
N SER A 387 -7.25 -23.68 -2.50
CA SER A 387 -7.72 -22.87 -1.37
C SER A 387 -8.11 -21.46 -1.80
N GLN A 388 -7.35 -20.85 -2.73
CA GLN A 388 -7.68 -19.56 -3.29
C GLN A 388 -9.01 -19.60 -4.07
N LYS A 389 -9.22 -20.65 -4.87
CA LYS A 389 -10.49 -20.88 -5.57
C LYS A 389 -11.66 -21.11 -4.62
N GLU A 390 -11.46 -21.76 -3.48
CA GLU A 390 -12.50 -21.94 -2.45
C GLU A 390 -12.89 -20.61 -1.77
N VAL A 391 -11.97 -19.63 -1.73
CA VAL A 391 -12.24 -18.32 -1.12
C VAL A 391 -12.88 -17.36 -2.13
N TYR A 392 -12.35 -17.27 -3.35
CA TYR A 392 -12.71 -16.23 -4.31
C TYR A 392 -13.42 -16.74 -5.58
N GLY A 393 -13.36 -18.03 -5.89
CA GLY A 393 -13.82 -18.56 -7.16
C GLY A 393 -12.83 -18.30 -8.31
N ASP A 394 -13.29 -18.47 -9.54
CA ASP A 394 -12.53 -18.17 -10.75
C ASP A 394 -12.68 -16.67 -11.07
N ILE A 395 -11.96 -15.82 -10.32
CA ILE A 395 -12.13 -14.38 -10.37
C ILE A 395 -11.16 -13.68 -11.33
N THR A 396 -10.00 -14.27 -11.57
CA THR A 396 -8.90 -13.68 -12.34
C THR A 396 -8.02 -14.73 -12.97
N GLN A 397 -7.23 -14.30 -13.95
CA GLN A 397 -6.09 -15.05 -14.50
C GLN A 397 -4.73 -14.46 -14.08
N TYR A 398 -4.71 -13.35 -13.31
CA TYR A 398 -3.49 -12.65 -12.94
C TYR A 398 -3.03 -13.04 -11.53
N TYR A 399 -1.80 -13.55 -11.41
CA TYR A 399 -1.20 -14.00 -10.15
C TYR A 399 0.17 -13.36 -9.96
N ALA A 400 0.37 -12.66 -8.83
CA ALA A 400 1.62 -11.96 -8.54
C ALA A 400 2.44 -12.69 -7.48
N THR A 401 3.69 -12.96 -7.80
CA THR A 401 4.69 -13.44 -6.83
C THR A 401 6.09 -13.13 -7.34
N ASP A 402 7.04 -12.89 -6.43
CA ASP A 402 8.44 -12.61 -6.74
C ASP A 402 9.32 -13.52 -5.89
N PRO A 403 9.71 -14.72 -6.41
CA PRO A 403 10.57 -15.63 -5.68
C PRO A 403 11.92 -14.95 -5.35
N PHE A 404 12.37 -15.10 -4.11
CA PHE A 404 13.63 -14.54 -3.60
C PHE A 404 13.69 -12.99 -3.64
N HIS A 405 12.57 -12.34 -3.46
CA HIS A 405 12.49 -10.87 -3.42
C HIS A 405 13.52 -10.28 -2.43
N GLU A 406 14.33 -9.33 -2.91
CA GLU A 406 15.37 -8.63 -2.13
C GLU A 406 16.34 -9.58 -1.38
N GLY A 407 16.83 -10.64 -2.04
CA GLY A 407 17.95 -11.42 -1.56
C GLY A 407 17.62 -12.76 -0.91
N GLY A 408 16.61 -13.45 -1.35
CA GLY A 408 16.31 -14.82 -0.91
C GLY A 408 17.38 -15.86 -1.32
N ILE A 409 17.30 -17.06 -0.74
CA ILE A 409 18.22 -18.18 -0.93
C ILE A 409 17.60 -19.22 -1.86
N THR A 410 18.25 -19.52 -3.00
CA THR A 410 17.74 -20.47 -4.00
C THR A 410 17.89 -21.94 -3.63
N GLY A 411 18.66 -22.26 -2.58
CA GLY A 411 18.93 -23.66 -2.20
C GLY A 411 19.74 -24.44 -3.25
N GLY A 412 20.45 -23.74 -4.13
CA GLY A 412 21.25 -24.32 -5.20
C GLY A 412 20.50 -24.55 -6.52
N MET A 413 19.19 -24.20 -6.60
CA MET A 413 18.46 -24.21 -7.86
C MET A 413 18.89 -23.01 -8.73
N SER A 414 18.82 -23.17 -10.05
CA SER A 414 18.92 -22.03 -10.97
C SER A 414 17.64 -21.21 -10.94
N THR A 415 17.74 -19.89 -11.11
CA THR A 415 16.55 -19.03 -11.22
C THR A 415 15.68 -19.40 -12.42
N GLN A 416 16.28 -19.96 -13.48
CA GLN A 416 15.55 -20.52 -14.63
C GLN A 416 14.68 -21.70 -14.22
N THR A 417 15.18 -22.64 -13.44
CA THR A 417 14.39 -23.76 -12.91
C THR A 417 13.26 -23.26 -12.03
N VAL A 418 13.55 -22.32 -11.13
CA VAL A 418 12.54 -21.75 -10.25
C VAL A 418 11.42 -21.11 -11.06
N ALA A 419 11.75 -20.23 -12.01
CA ALA A 419 10.77 -19.55 -12.83
C ALA A 419 9.90 -20.51 -13.64
N SER A 420 10.55 -21.49 -14.30
CA SER A 420 9.82 -22.50 -15.06
C SER A 420 8.82 -23.27 -14.20
N LYS A 421 9.21 -23.68 -12.99
CA LYS A 421 8.35 -24.46 -12.09
C LYS A 421 7.23 -23.62 -11.43
N VAL A 422 7.50 -22.37 -11.12
CA VAL A 422 6.47 -21.44 -10.65
C VAL A 422 5.41 -21.23 -11.72
N LEU A 423 5.83 -20.97 -12.97
CA LEU A 423 4.89 -20.82 -14.08
C LEU A 423 4.16 -22.13 -14.41
N ASP A 424 4.84 -23.30 -14.39
CA ASP A 424 4.20 -24.60 -14.54
C ASP A 424 3.05 -24.77 -13.55
N SER A 425 3.26 -24.42 -12.27
CA SER A 425 2.24 -24.59 -11.22
C SER A 425 1.03 -23.67 -11.41
N MET A 426 1.23 -22.47 -11.95
CA MET A 426 0.13 -21.57 -12.31
C MET A 426 -0.68 -22.12 -13.48
N LEU A 427 0.00 -22.59 -14.53
CA LEU A 427 -0.63 -23.14 -15.73
C LEU A 427 -1.31 -24.49 -15.49
N ASP A 428 -0.83 -25.30 -14.57
CA ASP A 428 -1.50 -26.52 -14.13
C ASP A 428 -2.83 -26.25 -13.44
N PHE A 429 -2.96 -25.07 -12.80
CA PHE A 429 -4.19 -24.63 -12.16
C PHE A 429 -5.13 -23.89 -13.12
N ASP A 430 -4.59 -22.96 -13.90
CA ASP A 430 -5.31 -22.11 -14.85
C ASP A 430 -4.50 -21.98 -16.14
N ASN A 431 -4.98 -22.58 -17.25
CA ASN A 431 -4.28 -22.55 -18.53
C ASN A 431 -4.10 -21.14 -19.12
N ASP A 432 -4.89 -20.17 -18.65
CA ASP A 432 -4.83 -18.78 -19.08
C ASP A 432 -4.08 -17.88 -18.07
N ALA A 433 -3.46 -18.48 -17.05
CA ALA A 433 -2.73 -17.75 -16.01
C ALA A 433 -1.66 -16.83 -16.59
N VAL A 434 -1.57 -15.63 -16.03
CA VAL A 434 -0.53 -14.64 -16.30
C VAL A 434 0.19 -14.30 -15.03
N TRP A 435 1.48 -14.58 -15.00
CA TRP A 435 2.36 -14.26 -13.87
C TRP A 435 2.76 -12.79 -13.89
N ILE A 436 2.36 -12.03 -12.87
CA ILE A 436 2.78 -10.64 -12.65
C ILE A 436 4.08 -10.63 -11.87
N ILE A 437 5.13 -10.04 -12.46
CA ILE A 437 6.49 -9.99 -11.91
C ILE A 437 6.89 -8.54 -11.68
N GLN A 438 7.34 -8.20 -10.47
CA GLN A 438 7.85 -6.88 -10.17
C GLN A 438 9.32 -6.74 -10.60
N SER A 439 9.62 -5.73 -11.42
CA SER A 439 11.01 -5.37 -11.73
C SER A 439 11.53 -4.40 -10.67
N TRP A 440 12.32 -4.94 -9.75
CA TRP A 440 12.92 -4.20 -8.65
C TRP A 440 14.30 -4.75 -8.27
N GLN A 441 15.29 -3.88 -8.11
CA GLN A 441 16.69 -4.25 -7.84
C GLN A 441 17.22 -5.27 -8.88
N GLY A 442 17.56 -6.49 -8.49
CA GLY A 442 18.04 -7.55 -9.36
C GLY A 442 16.96 -8.50 -9.90
N ASN A 443 15.67 -8.19 -9.72
CA ASN A 443 14.55 -8.99 -10.22
C ASN A 443 13.87 -8.27 -11.42
N PRO A 444 13.46 -8.98 -12.49
CA PRO A 444 13.81 -10.38 -12.80
C PRO A 444 15.27 -10.53 -13.22
N SER A 445 15.91 -11.60 -12.76
CA SER A 445 17.25 -11.96 -13.27
C SER A 445 17.15 -12.53 -14.69
N SER A 446 18.26 -12.53 -15.45
CA SER A 446 18.28 -13.18 -16.77
C SER A 446 17.84 -14.64 -16.71
N GLY A 447 18.29 -15.40 -15.70
CA GLY A 447 17.82 -16.77 -15.54
C GLY A 447 16.33 -16.90 -15.25
N LEU A 448 15.70 -15.92 -14.58
CA LEU A 448 14.24 -15.92 -14.42
C LEU A 448 13.55 -15.71 -15.77
N LEU A 449 14.03 -14.76 -16.59
CA LEU A 449 13.52 -14.51 -17.94
C LEU A 449 13.68 -15.73 -18.84
N ASP A 450 14.84 -16.42 -18.81
CA ASP A 450 15.08 -17.68 -19.55
C ASP A 450 14.07 -18.78 -19.16
N GLY A 451 13.63 -18.81 -17.89
CA GLY A 451 12.64 -19.78 -17.41
C GLY A 451 11.22 -19.57 -17.95
N ILE A 452 10.95 -18.42 -18.55
CA ILE A 452 9.67 -18.05 -19.16
C ILE A 452 9.70 -18.24 -20.68
N ASP A 453 10.88 -18.40 -21.30
CA ASP A 453 11.03 -18.50 -22.74
C ASP A 453 10.08 -19.51 -23.40
N GLY A 454 9.44 -19.06 -24.48
CA GLY A 454 8.43 -19.83 -25.22
C GLY A 454 7.04 -19.83 -24.58
N ARG A 455 6.85 -19.02 -23.52
CA ARG A 455 5.57 -18.84 -22.79
C ARG A 455 5.37 -17.37 -22.38
N GLU A 456 5.85 -16.45 -23.21
CA GLU A 456 5.90 -15.01 -22.90
C GLU A 456 4.50 -14.41 -22.66
N GLU A 457 3.47 -14.97 -23.30
CA GLU A 457 2.07 -14.57 -23.13
C GLU A 457 1.53 -14.81 -21.71
N HIS A 458 2.20 -15.68 -20.94
CA HIS A 458 1.85 -16.01 -19.56
C HIS A 458 2.66 -15.23 -18.51
N ALA A 459 3.32 -14.13 -18.92
CA ALA A 459 4.04 -13.25 -18.02
C ALA A 459 3.80 -11.80 -18.35
N LEU A 460 3.78 -10.95 -17.31
CA LEU A 460 3.69 -9.51 -17.44
C LEU A 460 4.61 -8.87 -16.41
N ILE A 461 5.62 -8.13 -16.87
CA ILE A 461 6.62 -7.52 -16.01
C ILE A 461 6.22 -6.07 -15.71
N LEU A 462 6.17 -5.72 -14.43
CA LEU A 462 5.95 -4.34 -14.00
C LEU A 462 7.31 -3.66 -13.85
N ASP A 463 7.66 -2.73 -14.73
CA ASP A 463 8.83 -1.87 -14.53
C ASP A 463 8.48 -0.80 -13.49
N LEU A 464 8.67 -1.14 -12.20
CA LEU A 464 8.10 -0.39 -11.08
C LEU A 464 8.51 1.08 -11.06
N TYR A 465 9.72 1.40 -11.49
CA TYR A 465 10.30 2.74 -11.37
C TYR A 465 10.70 3.32 -12.73
N ALA A 466 9.92 3.04 -13.78
CA ALA A 466 10.21 3.47 -15.15
C ALA A 466 10.19 4.99 -15.32
N ASP A 467 9.52 5.73 -14.43
CA ASP A 467 9.51 7.20 -14.44
C ASP A 467 10.85 7.82 -14.04
N LYS A 468 11.73 7.08 -13.32
CA LYS A 468 13.06 7.57 -12.91
C LYS A 468 14.19 6.66 -13.35
N THR A 469 14.09 5.36 -13.08
CA THR A 469 15.16 4.36 -13.30
C THR A 469 14.59 3.21 -14.13
N PRO A 470 14.39 3.43 -15.43
CA PRO A 470 13.74 2.45 -16.31
C PRO A 470 14.61 1.22 -16.52
N HIS A 471 14.12 0.05 -16.17
CA HIS A 471 14.79 -1.23 -16.39
C HIS A 471 14.55 -1.78 -17.80
N TYR A 472 13.44 -1.45 -18.46
CA TYR A 472 13.17 -1.84 -19.83
C TYR A 472 14.22 -1.35 -20.83
N ALA A 473 14.93 -0.27 -20.50
CA ALA A 473 15.96 0.35 -21.35
C ALA A 473 17.38 -0.18 -21.07
N ASP A 474 17.53 -1.15 -20.17
CA ASP A 474 18.84 -1.66 -19.76
C ASP A 474 19.46 -2.52 -20.87
N ASN A 475 20.58 -2.08 -21.42
CA ASN A 475 21.29 -2.66 -22.54
C ASN A 475 22.51 -3.49 -22.10
N GLY A 476 22.35 -4.39 -21.13
CA GLY A 476 23.38 -5.37 -20.78
C GLY A 476 24.46 -4.88 -19.82
N GLY A 477 24.23 -3.78 -19.12
CA GLY A 477 25.10 -3.31 -18.01
C GLY A 477 24.50 -3.53 -16.63
N GLY A 478 23.23 -3.92 -16.54
CA GLY A 478 22.48 -4.08 -15.32
C GLY A 478 22.23 -5.54 -14.91
N SER A 479 21.36 -5.69 -13.94
CA SER A 479 21.02 -6.99 -13.35
C SER A 479 20.03 -7.82 -14.18
N TYR A 480 19.49 -7.30 -15.28
CA TYR A 480 18.28 -7.75 -15.94
C TYR A 480 18.45 -8.49 -17.26
N GLY A 481 19.68 -8.81 -17.67
CA GLY A 481 19.94 -9.48 -18.94
C GLY A 481 20.60 -8.57 -19.99
N ASN A 482 20.76 -9.10 -21.20
CA ASN A 482 21.56 -8.46 -22.24
C ASN A 482 20.72 -7.72 -23.29
N ASP A 483 19.42 -7.97 -23.34
CA ASP A 483 18.54 -7.39 -24.34
C ASP A 483 17.52 -6.43 -23.71
N PRO A 484 17.17 -5.33 -24.40
CA PRO A 484 16.17 -4.40 -23.90
C PRO A 484 14.78 -5.05 -23.84
N GLU A 485 13.87 -4.38 -23.13
CA GLU A 485 12.49 -4.86 -22.94
C GLU A 485 12.42 -6.26 -22.32
N PHE A 486 13.26 -6.55 -21.30
CA PHE A 486 13.23 -7.80 -20.54
C PHE A 486 13.31 -9.04 -21.45
N ASP A 487 14.25 -9.03 -22.42
CA ASP A 487 14.44 -10.09 -23.41
C ASP A 487 13.15 -10.40 -24.19
N GLY A 488 12.39 -9.36 -24.53
CA GLY A 488 11.19 -9.46 -25.35
C GLY A 488 9.93 -9.93 -24.60
N LYS A 489 9.91 -9.84 -23.28
CA LYS A 489 8.72 -10.18 -22.49
C LYS A 489 7.74 -9.01 -22.43
N PRO A 490 6.42 -9.26 -22.32
CA PRO A 490 5.42 -8.22 -22.09
C PRO A 490 5.69 -7.44 -20.81
N TRP A 491 5.57 -6.10 -20.86
CA TRP A 491 5.85 -5.26 -19.69
C TRP A 491 4.97 -3.99 -19.62
N VAL A 492 4.94 -3.36 -18.43
CA VAL A 492 4.14 -2.18 -18.10
C VAL A 492 5.06 -1.07 -17.60
N PHE A 493 4.91 0.15 -18.13
CA PHE A 493 5.60 1.35 -17.65
C PHE A 493 4.92 1.84 -16.37
N CYS A 494 5.58 1.73 -15.21
CA CYS A 494 5.01 2.12 -13.93
C CYS A 494 5.72 3.32 -13.31
N MET A 495 4.97 4.08 -12.52
CA MET A 495 5.45 5.20 -11.71
C MET A 495 5.53 4.80 -10.23
N LEU A 496 6.73 4.89 -9.66
CA LEU A 496 7.01 4.63 -8.24
C LEU A 496 7.50 5.92 -7.56
N ASN A 497 6.72 6.98 -7.52
CA ASN A 497 7.18 8.26 -7.01
C ASN A 497 7.20 8.39 -5.49
N ASN A 498 6.60 7.46 -4.75
CA ASN A 498 6.52 7.49 -3.29
C ASN A 498 7.14 6.25 -2.65
N PHE A 499 7.89 6.45 -1.58
CA PHE A 499 8.53 5.41 -0.77
C PHE A 499 8.14 5.57 0.69
N GLY A 500 7.71 4.50 1.34
CA GLY A 500 7.34 4.45 2.75
C GLY A 500 6.12 5.30 3.15
N GLY A 501 5.51 6.01 2.22
CA GLY A 501 4.43 6.97 2.51
C GLY A 501 4.91 8.35 2.93
N ARG A 502 6.16 8.71 2.67
CA ARG A 502 6.70 10.06 2.88
C ARG A 502 5.94 11.07 2.02
N LEU A 503 5.53 12.20 2.59
CA LEU A 503 4.52 13.09 2.01
C LEU A 503 5.07 14.33 1.28
N GLY A 504 6.36 14.53 1.20
CA GLY A 504 6.96 15.69 0.52
C GLY A 504 6.58 15.81 -0.95
N LEU A 505 6.67 17.03 -1.48
CA LEU A 505 6.51 17.30 -2.92
C LEU A 505 7.64 16.65 -3.71
N HIS A 506 7.29 15.81 -4.67
CA HIS A 506 8.26 15.07 -5.47
C HIS A 506 7.60 14.46 -6.71
N GLY A 507 8.34 14.38 -7.81
CA GLY A 507 7.91 13.63 -8.99
C GLY A 507 8.76 13.91 -10.22
N HIS A 508 8.44 13.20 -11.31
CA HIS A 508 9.14 13.26 -12.59
C HIS A 508 8.14 13.56 -13.72
N LEU A 509 7.41 14.67 -13.59
CA LEU A 509 6.31 15.03 -14.50
C LEU A 509 6.75 15.13 -15.96
N ASP A 510 7.92 15.72 -16.20
CA ASP A 510 8.49 15.84 -17.55
C ASP A 510 8.92 14.47 -18.12
N ASN A 511 9.37 13.54 -17.30
CA ASN A 511 9.62 12.16 -17.74
C ASN A 511 8.33 11.45 -18.12
N LEU A 512 7.26 11.58 -17.34
CA LEU A 512 5.97 11.00 -17.70
C LEU A 512 5.47 11.54 -19.04
N ALA A 513 5.51 12.88 -19.23
CA ALA A 513 5.04 13.53 -20.44
C ALA A 513 5.82 13.11 -21.70
N ASN A 514 7.13 12.89 -21.58
CA ASN A 514 7.99 12.60 -22.74
C ASN A 514 8.22 11.09 -22.94
N ASN A 515 8.41 10.31 -21.85
CA ASN A 515 8.81 8.92 -21.98
C ASN A 515 7.64 7.99 -22.30
N ILE A 516 6.43 8.25 -21.79
CA ILE A 516 5.28 7.39 -22.07
C ILE A 516 4.95 7.40 -23.58
N PRO A 517 4.74 8.55 -24.25
CA PRO A 517 4.54 8.55 -25.69
C PRO A 517 5.71 7.93 -26.46
N LYS A 518 6.95 8.23 -26.06
CA LYS A 518 8.14 7.64 -26.69
C LYS A 518 8.14 6.11 -26.60
N VAL A 519 7.86 5.57 -25.44
CA VAL A 519 7.83 4.11 -25.19
C VAL A 519 6.78 3.46 -26.11
N PHE A 520 5.53 3.94 -26.10
CA PHE A 520 4.46 3.40 -26.92
C PHE A 520 4.69 3.54 -28.44
N ASN A 521 5.52 4.49 -28.85
CA ASN A 521 5.84 4.71 -30.25
C ASN A 521 7.08 3.94 -30.71
N THR A 522 7.94 3.46 -29.80
CA THR A 522 9.24 2.87 -30.17
C THR A 522 9.47 1.47 -29.61
N GLN A 523 8.83 1.10 -28.51
CA GLN A 523 8.99 -0.20 -27.87
C GLN A 523 7.95 -1.20 -28.38
N LYS A 524 8.33 -2.49 -28.47
CA LYS A 524 7.51 -3.51 -29.10
C LYS A 524 6.65 -4.27 -28.09
N TYR A 525 7.17 -4.48 -26.88
CA TYR A 525 6.57 -5.40 -25.90
C TYR A 525 5.84 -4.69 -24.77
N VAL A 526 5.82 -3.35 -24.77
CA VAL A 526 5.03 -2.57 -23.82
C VAL A 526 3.54 -2.85 -23.97
N GLN A 527 2.87 -3.18 -22.86
CA GLN A 527 1.44 -3.49 -22.82
C GLN A 527 0.61 -2.39 -22.17
N GLY A 528 1.25 -1.50 -21.41
CA GLY A 528 0.47 -0.52 -20.67
C GLY A 528 1.28 0.42 -19.79
N ILE A 529 0.53 1.14 -18.95
CA ILE A 529 1.04 2.02 -17.90
C ILE A 529 0.52 1.57 -16.54
N GLY A 530 1.18 2.03 -15.47
CA GLY A 530 0.72 1.69 -14.12
C GLY A 530 1.22 2.64 -13.04
N ILE A 531 0.60 2.53 -11.90
CA ILE A 531 1.04 3.16 -10.65
C ILE A 531 1.46 2.07 -9.67
N THR A 532 2.68 2.18 -9.17
CA THR A 532 3.26 1.23 -8.23
C THR A 532 3.94 1.93 -7.06
N PRO A 533 3.34 3.02 -6.49
CA PRO A 533 3.93 3.69 -5.35
C PRO A 533 3.93 2.76 -4.12
N GLU A 534 4.86 2.95 -3.21
CA GLU A 534 4.76 2.25 -1.93
C GLU A 534 3.59 2.78 -1.06
N ALA A 535 3.19 4.05 -1.27
CA ALA A 535 1.95 4.60 -0.75
C ALA A 535 1.32 5.57 -1.74
N SER A 536 0.00 5.56 -1.87
CA SER A 536 -0.72 6.36 -2.86
C SER A 536 -1.00 7.78 -2.38
N VAL A 537 -1.87 8.14 -1.69
CA VAL A 537 -2.43 9.41 -1.18
C VAL A 537 -1.46 10.61 -1.05
N ASN A 538 -0.73 10.94 -2.12
CA ASN A 538 0.21 12.06 -2.19
C ASN A 538 0.42 12.52 -3.64
N ASN A 539 0.92 13.74 -3.86
CA ASN A 539 1.25 14.30 -5.18
C ASN A 539 0.17 14.02 -6.26
N PRO A 540 -1.11 14.36 -6.04
CA PRO A 540 -2.25 13.93 -6.86
C PRO A 540 -2.13 14.36 -8.33
N LEU A 541 -1.43 15.45 -8.61
CA LEU A 541 -1.15 15.94 -9.97
C LEU A 541 -0.50 14.88 -10.86
N LEU A 542 0.45 14.10 -10.33
CA LEU A 542 1.17 13.10 -11.11
C LEU A 542 0.28 11.93 -11.52
N TYR A 543 -0.57 11.47 -10.60
CA TYR A 543 -1.51 10.38 -10.86
C TYR A 543 -2.58 10.78 -11.88
N ASP A 544 -3.12 12.01 -11.74
CA ASP A 544 -4.12 12.55 -12.66
C ASP A 544 -3.54 12.71 -14.08
N PHE A 545 -2.29 13.16 -14.18
CA PHE A 545 -1.57 13.30 -15.46
C PHE A 545 -1.27 11.94 -16.11
N LEU A 546 -0.73 10.99 -15.36
CA LEU A 546 -0.24 9.72 -15.90
C LEU A 546 -1.32 9.00 -16.71
N PHE A 547 -2.52 8.85 -16.15
CA PHE A 547 -3.58 8.08 -16.79
C PHE A 547 -4.17 8.75 -18.03
N GLU A 548 -4.01 10.06 -18.22
CA GLU A 548 -4.44 10.76 -19.43
C GLU A 548 -3.50 10.54 -20.63
N THR A 549 -2.23 10.19 -20.38
CA THR A 549 -1.18 10.15 -21.42
C THR A 549 -1.41 9.13 -22.53
N VAL A 550 -2.23 8.11 -22.30
CA VAL A 550 -2.43 6.98 -23.25
C VAL A 550 -3.77 7.01 -23.99
N TRP A 551 -4.65 7.98 -23.68
CA TRP A 551 -5.92 8.15 -24.36
C TRP A 551 -5.81 9.12 -25.51
N THR A 552 -6.25 8.72 -26.71
CA THR A 552 -6.09 9.50 -27.95
C THR A 552 -7.27 9.33 -28.88
N ASP A 553 -7.44 10.25 -29.81
CA ASP A 553 -8.51 10.17 -30.84
C ASP A 553 -8.32 8.99 -31.80
N ASP A 554 -7.08 8.52 -31.98
CA ASP A 554 -6.74 7.41 -32.89
C ASP A 554 -5.51 6.67 -32.36
N ALA A 555 -5.72 5.56 -31.67
CA ALA A 555 -4.67 4.78 -31.02
C ALA A 555 -3.81 3.98 -32.03
N THR A 556 -4.16 3.95 -33.32
CA THR A 556 -3.30 3.36 -34.37
C THR A 556 -2.13 4.28 -34.76
N LYS A 557 -2.18 5.55 -34.35
CA LYS A 557 -1.13 6.53 -34.56
C LYS A 557 -0.18 6.64 -33.38
N ASP A 558 0.90 7.36 -33.60
CA ASP A 558 1.85 7.73 -32.56
C ASP A 558 1.16 8.57 -31.48
N LEU A 559 1.40 8.23 -30.21
CA LEU A 559 1.00 9.05 -29.09
C LEU A 559 1.75 10.40 -29.12
N LYS A 560 1.02 11.46 -28.84
CA LYS A 560 1.58 12.81 -28.79
C LYS A 560 2.00 13.17 -27.38
N VAL A 561 3.06 13.96 -27.26
CA VAL A 561 3.43 14.59 -26.00
C VAL A 561 2.38 15.64 -25.64
N ILE A 562 1.86 15.57 -24.43
CA ILE A 562 0.91 16.55 -23.89
C ILE A 562 1.70 17.82 -23.51
N ASP A 563 1.21 18.98 -23.94
CA ASP A 563 1.77 20.27 -23.52
C ASP A 563 1.47 20.52 -22.04
N LEU A 564 2.51 20.44 -21.20
CA LEU A 564 2.37 20.51 -19.76
C LEU A 564 1.83 21.86 -19.28
N ASP A 565 2.20 22.98 -19.93
CA ASP A 565 1.75 24.30 -19.47
C ASP A 565 0.25 24.50 -19.71
N THR A 566 -0.27 24.02 -20.83
CA THR A 566 -1.70 24.01 -21.12
C THR A 566 -2.43 23.07 -20.16
N TRP A 567 -1.95 21.84 -20.00
CA TRP A 567 -2.56 20.86 -19.10
C TRP A 567 -2.61 21.35 -17.65
N LEU A 568 -1.54 21.99 -17.15
CA LEU A 568 -1.49 22.55 -15.79
C LEU A 568 -2.47 23.71 -15.60
N ASN A 569 -2.72 24.52 -16.63
CA ASN A 569 -3.74 25.58 -16.55
C ASN A 569 -5.14 24.98 -16.37
N ASP A 570 -5.47 23.93 -17.13
CA ASP A 570 -6.75 23.23 -17.04
C ASP A 570 -6.84 22.46 -15.70
N TYR A 571 -5.77 21.80 -15.28
CA TYR A 571 -5.69 21.12 -13.98
C TYR A 571 -5.93 22.08 -12.82
N ALA A 572 -5.27 23.25 -12.81
CA ALA A 572 -5.49 24.26 -11.77
C ALA A 572 -6.96 24.67 -11.67
N THR A 573 -7.61 24.88 -12.84
CA THR A 573 -9.00 25.33 -12.89
C THR A 573 -9.96 24.27 -12.32
N ARG A 574 -9.83 23.02 -12.76
CA ARG A 574 -10.70 21.93 -12.28
C ARG A 574 -10.40 21.53 -10.83
N ARG A 575 -9.11 21.50 -10.44
CA ARG A 575 -8.66 21.15 -9.09
C ARG A 575 -9.10 22.17 -8.05
N TYR A 576 -9.11 23.45 -8.41
CA TYR A 576 -9.39 24.54 -7.48
C TYR A 576 -10.78 25.16 -7.65
N GLY A 577 -11.54 24.70 -8.65
CA GLY A 577 -12.94 25.10 -8.87
C GLY A 577 -13.12 26.48 -9.51
N ALA A 578 -12.03 27.17 -9.84
CA ALA A 578 -12.08 28.46 -10.53
C ALA A 578 -10.75 28.80 -11.21
N GLU A 579 -10.81 29.49 -12.34
CA GLU A 579 -9.59 30.00 -13.01
C GLU A 579 -8.85 31.00 -12.12
N SER A 580 -7.56 30.75 -11.88
CA SER A 580 -6.67 31.64 -11.13
C SER A 580 -5.32 31.68 -11.81
N LYS A 581 -4.94 32.85 -12.31
CA LYS A 581 -3.64 33.04 -13.00
C LYS A 581 -2.47 32.85 -12.05
N SER A 582 -2.59 33.29 -10.81
CA SER A 582 -1.55 33.08 -9.79
C SER A 582 -1.40 31.62 -9.45
N ALA A 583 -2.49 30.85 -9.29
CA ALA A 583 -2.44 29.41 -9.06
C ALA A 583 -1.86 28.64 -10.26
N GLN A 584 -2.22 29.01 -11.50
CA GLN A 584 -1.64 28.45 -12.72
C GLN A 584 -0.12 28.68 -12.78
N GLU A 585 0.34 29.87 -12.43
CA GLU A 585 1.77 30.19 -12.38
C GLU A 585 2.48 29.42 -11.25
N ALA A 586 1.85 29.26 -10.09
CA ALA A 586 2.38 28.45 -9.01
C ALA A 586 2.62 27.00 -9.45
N LEU A 587 1.66 26.36 -10.14
CA LEU A 587 1.83 24.99 -10.63
C LEU A 587 2.97 24.88 -11.67
N LYS A 588 3.19 25.89 -12.51
CA LYS A 588 4.33 25.91 -13.44
C LYS A 588 5.67 25.99 -12.71
N ILE A 589 5.72 26.77 -11.62
CA ILE A 589 6.90 26.78 -10.74
C ILE A 589 7.12 25.40 -10.11
N LEU A 590 6.06 24.73 -9.61
CA LEU A 590 6.17 23.38 -9.07
C LEU A 590 6.64 22.37 -10.13
N LYS A 591 6.16 22.48 -11.38
CA LYS A 591 6.63 21.67 -12.52
C LYS A 591 8.14 21.83 -12.73
N ASP A 592 8.67 23.05 -12.65
CA ASP A 592 10.07 23.37 -12.92
C ASP A 592 10.98 23.20 -11.68
N THR A 593 10.44 22.85 -10.51
CA THR A 593 11.14 22.61 -9.25
C THR A 593 10.91 21.18 -8.75
N VAL A 594 9.92 20.98 -7.88
CA VAL A 594 9.67 19.72 -7.16
C VAL A 594 9.21 18.57 -8.07
N TYR A 595 8.68 18.86 -9.25
CA TYR A 595 8.25 17.85 -10.24
C TYR A 595 9.20 17.75 -11.44
N LYS A 596 10.38 18.38 -11.38
CA LYS A 596 11.39 18.34 -12.43
C LYS A 596 12.30 17.14 -12.27
N ALA A 597 12.30 16.21 -13.21
CA ALA A 597 13.06 14.97 -13.14
C ALA A 597 14.57 15.20 -12.96
N SER A 598 15.16 16.20 -13.62
CA SER A 598 16.60 16.50 -13.51
C SER A 598 17.03 17.04 -12.13
N LEU A 599 16.09 17.52 -11.30
CA LEU A 599 16.34 18.04 -9.96
C LEU A 599 16.01 17.03 -8.85
N ASN A 600 15.35 15.91 -9.17
CA ASN A 600 14.87 14.94 -8.19
C ASN A 600 15.59 13.58 -8.35
N GLN A 601 16.92 13.61 -8.41
CA GLN A 601 17.75 12.43 -8.67
C GLN A 601 18.26 11.74 -7.42
N LYS A 602 18.24 12.41 -6.25
CA LYS A 602 18.80 11.88 -5.02
C LYS A 602 17.77 11.18 -4.16
N GLY A 603 18.19 10.12 -3.47
CA GLY A 603 17.36 9.36 -2.56
C GLY A 603 16.20 8.60 -3.22
N GLN A 604 15.35 8.07 -2.39
CA GLN A 604 14.09 7.40 -2.74
C GLN A 604 12.92 8.33 -2.39
N GLY A 605 12.18 8.79 -3.40
CA GLY A 605 11.04 9.69 -3.24
C GLY A 605 11.40 11.11 -2.80
N ALA A 606 10.48 11.77 -2.10
CA ALA A 606 10.61 13.14 -1.65
C ALA A 606 11.81 13.36 -0.71
N PRO A 607 12.44 14.56 -0.73
CA PRO A 607 13.40 14.94 0.30
C PRO A 607 12.77 14.84 1.70
N GLU A 608 13.50 14.21 2.62
CA GLU A 608 13.03 14.03 3.98
C GLU A 608 13.20 15.31 4.81
N SER A 609 12.21 15.66 5.61
CA SER A 609 12.30 16.76 6.55
C SER A 609 13.29 16.46 7.68
N VAL A 610 14.23 17.37 7.96
CA VAL A 610 15.11 17.25 9.12
C VAL A 610 14.34 17.28 10.44
N ALA A 611 13.15 17.86 10.48
CA ALA A 611 12.29 17.87 11.64
C ALA A 611 11.81 16.45 12.05
N ASN A 612 11.66 15.54 11.05
CA ASN A 612 11.27 14.16 11.30
C ASN A 612 12.44 13.27 11.75
N SER A 613 13.67 13.77 11.65
CA SER A 613 14.88 13.01 11.93
C SER A 613 15.13 12.87 13.43
N ARG A 614 16.02 11.95 13.80
CA ARG A 614 16.63 11.93 15.13
C ARG A 614 17.56 13.14 15.29
N PRO A 615 17.54 13.82 16.43
CA PRO A 615 18.32 15.05 16.65
C PRO A 615 19.80 14.85 16.41
N ALA A 616 20.33 15.60 15.45
CA ALA A 616 21.77 15.72 15.16
C ALA A 616 22.01 17.01 14.38
N PHE A 617 23.25 17.52 14.36
CA PHE A 617 23.60 18.70 13.57
C PHE A 617 23.96 18.42 12.14
N ASN A 618 24.27 17.16 11.81
CA ASN A 618 24.75 16.72 10.49
C ASN A 618 23.78 15.72 9.85
N ILE A 619 22.50 16.06 9.87
CA ILE A 619 21.43 15.21 9.28
C ILE A 619 21.56 15.23 7.77
N SER A 620 21.67 14.06 7.16
CA SER A 620 21.58 13.84 5.71
C SER A 620 20.29 13.12 5.29
N ALA A 621 19.61 12.48 6.23
CA ALA A 621 18.35 11.75 6.01
C ALA A 621 17.66 11.50 7.36
N ALA A 622 16.36 11.29 7.36
CA ALA A 622 15.61 10.79 8.51
C ALA A 622 15.68 9.26 8.59
N SER A 623 15.68 8.58 7.44
CA SER A 623 15.73 7.13 7.31
C SER A 623 16.98 6.67 6.54
N THR A 624 17.26 5.36 6.58
CA THR A 624 18.48 4.77 5.97
C THR A 624 18.56 5.00 4.46
N TRP A 625 17.43 4.91 3.74
CA TRP A 625 17.37 5.05 2.27
C TRP A 625 16.81 6.39 1.80
N GLY A 626 16.54 7.29 2.74
CA GLY A 626 16.08 8.64 2.44
C GLY A 626 17.21 9.60 2.10
N ASN A 627 16.84 10.83 1.82
CA ASN A 627 17.75 11.94 1.60
C ASN A 627 17.06 13.26 1.96
N ALA A 628 17.74 14.13 2.71
CA ALA A 628 17.25 15.47 3.07
C ALA A 628 17.78 16.58 2.15
N GLU A 629 18.59 16.25 1.13
CA GLU A 629 19.17 17.23 0.22
C GLU A 629 18.10 17.78 -0.75
N ILE A 630 18.07 19.09 -0.91
CA ILE A 630 17.14 19.80 -1.78
C ILE A 630 17.92 20.31 -2.99
N ASP A 631 17.54 19.85 -4.18
CA ASP A 631 18.21 20.15 -5.44
C ASP A 631 17.58 21.32 -6.22
N TYR A 632 16.40 21.79 -5.80
CA TYR A 632 15.71 22.95 -6.42
C TYR A 632 15.97 24.24 -5.64
N ASN A 633 15.69 25.39 -6.27
CA ASN A 633 15.76 26.69 -5.62
C ASN A 633 14.58 26.87 -4.63
N LYS A 634 14.89 27.10 -3.36
CA LYS A 634 13.88 27.20 -2.28
C LYS A 634 13.02 28.46 -2.42
N GLU A 635 13.59 29.55 -2.88
CA GLU A 635 12.90 30.80 -3.11
C GLU A 635 11.82 30.70 -4.19
N ASP A 636 12.01 29.84 -5.19
CA ASP A 636 10.97 29.55 -6.18
C ASP A 636 9.77 28.83 -5.55
N LEU A 637 10.03 27.90 -4.62
CA LEU A 637 8.94 27.23 -3.89
C LEU A 637 8.18 28.19 -2.96
N GLU A 638 8.90 29.10 -2.27
CA GLU A 638 8.29 30.17 -1.48
C GLU A 638 7.40 31.08 -2.34
N LYS A 639 7.86 31.40 -3.56
CA LYS A 639 7.06 32.16 -4.51
C LYS A 639 5.82 31.40 -4.95
N ALA A 640 5.91 30.09 -5.21
CA ALA A 640 4.74 29.29 -5.52
C ALA A 640 3.70 29.29 -4.37
N ALA A 641 4.16 29.20 -3.13
CA ALA A 641 3.29 29.32 -1.96
C ALA A 641 2.59 30.68 -1.89
N GLN A 642 3.33 31.78 -2.13
CA GLN A 642 2.76 33.14 -2.15
C GLN A 642 1.70 33.28 -3.25
N LEU A 643 1.97 32.79 -4.47
CA LEU A 643 1.05 32.84 -5.59
C LEU A 643 -0.23 32.01 -5.32
N LEU A 644 -0.13 30.86 -4.68
CA LEU A 644 -1.31 30.10 -4.26
C LEU A 644 -2.14 30.87 -3.23
N MET A 645 -1.52 31.64 -2.35
CA MET A 645 -2.24 32.43 -1.33
C MET A 645 -2.90 33.70 -1.90
N GLU A 646 -2.48 34.23 -3.04
CA GLU A 646 -3.03 35.47 -3.61
C GLU A 646 -4.54 35.41 -3.85
N ASP A 647 -5.05 34.26 -4.34
CA ASP A 647 -6.46 34.04 -4.64
C ASP A 647 -7.15 33.16 -3.56
N TYR A 648 -6.63 33.12 -2.34
CA TYR A 648 -7.15 32.28 -1.24
C TYR A 648 -8.68 32.41 -1.05
N ASP A 649 -9.19 33.64 -0.98
CA ASP A 649 -10.61 33.87 -0.75
C ASP A 649 -11.50 33.33 -1.87
N LYS A 650 -10.97 33.21 -3.10
CA LYS A 650 -11.66 32.68 -4.26
C LYS A 650 -11.62 31.16 -4.30
N LEU A 651 -10.54 30.54 -3.81
CA LEU A 651 -10.24 29.12 -4.00
C LEU A 651 -10.46 28.26 -2.74
N LYS A 652 -10.57 28.86 -1.56
CA LYS A 652 -10.57 28.18 -0.25
C LYS A 652 -11.72 27.17 -0.04
N ASP A 653 -12.79 27.23 -0.83
CA ASP A 653 -13.88 26.28 -0.72
C ASP A 653 -13.56 24.93 -1.39
N SER A 654 -12.58 24.89 -2.31
CA SER A 654 -12.07 23.65 -2.88
C SER A 654 -11.21 22.88 -1.86
N GLU A 655 -11.55 21.61 -1.63
CA GLU A 655 -10.74 20.74 -0.77
C GLU A 655 -9.39 20.44 -1.42
N GLY A 656 -9.34 20.29 -2.76
CA GLY A 656 -8.11 20.12 -3.52
C GLY A 656 -7.14 21.28 -3.35
N TYR A 657 -7.65 22.51 -3.41
CA TYR A 657 -6.83 23.70 -3.17
C TYR A 657 -6.26 23.74 -1.74
N ARG A 658 -7.10 23.47 -0.72
CA ARG A 658 -6.61 23.45 0.68
C ARG A 658 -5.56 22.40 0.92
N TYR A 659 -5.72 21.21 0.32
CA TYR A 659 -4.73 20.14 0.39
C TYR A 659 -3.40 20.58 -0.24
N ASP A 660 -3.44 21.08 -1.48
CA ASP A 660 -2.24 21.46 -2.23
C ASP A 660 -1.52 22.65 -1.56
N LEU A 661 -2.27 23.65 -1.08
CA LEU A 661 -1.69 24.76 -0.32
C LEU A 661 -1.03 24.29 0.97
N ALA A 662 -1.68 23.40 1.73
CA ALA A 662 -1.10 22.86 2.98
C ALA A 662 0.19 22.07 2.68
N THR A 663 0.23 21.30 1.58
CA THR A 663 1.41 20.52 1.17
C THR A 663 2.57 21.44 0.76
N VAL A 664 2.30 22.50 -0.01
CA VAL A 664 3.34 23.47 -0.42
C VAL A 664 3.88 24.24 0.80
N LEU A 665 3.01 24.68 1.70
CA LEU A 665 3.42 25.37 2.93
C LEU A 665 4.21 24.45 3.87
N GLU A 666 3.81 23.18 4.00
CA GLU A 666 4.57 22.18 4.77
C GLU A 666 5.98 22.02 4.20
N GLN A 667 6.12 21.89 2.87
CA GLN A 667 7.42 21.76 2.22
C GLN A 667 8.29 23.01 2.42
N VAL A 668 7.72 24.22 2.36
CA VAL A 668 8.44 25.48 2.66
C VAL A 668 8.94 25.49 4.10
N LEU A 669 8.11 25.04 5.06
CA LEU A 669 8.51 24.93 6.46
C LEU A 669 9.58 23.87 6.67
N SER A 670 9.49 22.72 6.00
CA SER A 670 10.54 21.68 6.00
C SER A 670 11.88 22.22 5.50
N ASN A 671 11.86 23.00 4.40
CA ASN A 671 13.05 23.67 3.89
C ASN A 671 13.62 24.68 4.89
N SER A 672 12.74 25.46 5.56
CA SER A 672 13.12 26.43 6.61
C SER A 672 13.70 25.74 7.83
N ALA A 673 13.18 24.56 8.24
CA ALA A 673 13.75 23.77 9.32
C ALA A 673 15.20 23.35 9.03
N GLN A 674 15.53 23.01 7.78
CA GLN A 674 16.90 22.69 7.39
C GLN A 674 17.86 23.88 7.54
N GLU A 675 17.45 25.09 7.17
CA GLU A 675 18.25 26.29 7.34
C GLU A 675 18.36 26.70 8.83
N SER A 676 17.28 26.53 9.58
CA SER A 676 17.26 26.79 11.02
C SER A 676 18.19 25.84 11.77
N LEU A 677 18.28 24.58 11.38
CA LEU A 677 19.22 23.61 11.96
C LEU A 677 20.69 24.03 11.73
N LYS A 678 21.02 24.57 10.56
CA LYS A 678 22.38 25.12 10.27
C LYS A 678 22.68 26.31 11.19
N THR A 679 21.70 27.19 11.41
CA THR A 679 21.82 28.34 12.34
C THR A 679 22.01 27.88 13.77
N MET A 680 21.26 26.87 14.21
CA MET A 680 21.38 26.26 15.54
C MET A 680 22.78 25.65 15.74
N LYS A 681 23.30 24.93 14.73
CA LYS A 681 24.66 24.40 14.76
C LYS A 681 25.72 25.50 14.88
N ALA A 682 25.61 26.56 14.08
CA ALA A 682 26.56 27.68 14.14
C ALA A 682 26.55 28.39 15.52
N ALA A 683 25.37 28.52 16.12
CA ALA A 683 25.22 29.05 17.47
C ALA A 683 25.88 28.13 18.53
N TYR A 684 25.70 26.81 18.40
CA TYR A 684 26.37 25.83 19.27
C TYR A 684 27.89 25.92 19.11
N ASP A 685 28.41 25.90 17.89
CA ASP A 685 29.85 25.98 17.61
C ASP A 685 30.49 27.27 18.12
N SER A 686 29.71 28.37 18.21
CA SER A 686 30.16 29.64 18.79
C SER A 686 30.33 29.64 20.30
N GLY A 687 29.81 28.59 20.98
CA GLY A 687 29.79 28.46 22.44
C GLY A 687 28.88 29.46 23.16
N SER A 688 27.99 30.16 22.45
CA SER A 688 27.02 31.12 23.04
C SER A 688 25.71 30.43 23.39
N LEU A 689 25.45 30.23 24.66
CA LEU A 689 24.20 29.68 25.18
C LEU A 689 22.97 30.51 24.76
N GLU A 690 23.09 31.85 24.79
CA GLU A 690 22.01 32.76 24.40
C GLU A 690 21.62 32.52 22.91
N LYS A 691 22.58 32.56 21.99
CA LYS A 691 22.34 32.33 20.55
C LYS A 691 21.81 30.94 20.30
N PHE A 692 22.33 29.94 21.01
CA PHE A 692 21.86 28.56 20.87
C PHE A 692 20.41 28.41 21.31
N THR A 693 20.05 29.03 22.47
CA THR A 693 18.67 29.02 22.99
C THR A 693 17.70 29.67 21.98
N GLU A 694 18.08 30.87 21.45
CA GLU A 694 17.26 31.55 20.42
C GLU A 694 17.08 30.70 19.17
N ALA A 695 18.15 30.14 18.60
CA ALA A 695 18.11 29.33 17.42
C ALA A 695 17.31 28.03 17.64
N SER A 696 17.45 27.39 18.79
CA SER A 696 16.67 26.20 19.17
C SER A 696 15.18 26.49 19.26
N ASN A 697 14.81 27.61 19.91
CA ASN A 697 13.42 28.03 19.99
C ASN A 697 12.83 28.34 18.61
N THR A 698 13.61 28.93 17.71
CA THR A 698 13.20 29.16 16.32
C THR A 698 12.94 27.85 15.60
N PHE A 699 13.84 26.88 15.70
CA PHE A 699 13.69 25.55 15.11
C PHE A 699 12.43 24.84 15.63
N LEU A 700 12.23 24.80 16.94
CA LEU A 700 11.03 24.20 17.54
C LEU A 700 9.74 24.91 17.14
N SER A 701 9.79 26.25 16.98
CA SER A 701 8.64 27.02 16.47
C SER A 701 8.28 26.67 15.02
N ILE A 702 9.27 26.37 14.16
CA ILE A 702 9.01 25.88 12.81
C ILE A 702 8.27 24.55 12.86
N ILE A 703 8.67 23.60 13.70
CA ILE A 703 7.99 22.32 13.90
C ILE A 703 6.53 22.54 14.35
N ASP A 704 6.28 23.49 15.27
CA ASP A 704 4.92 23.84 15.69
C ASP A 704 4.07 24.39 14.52
N HIS A 705 4.68 25.16 13.62
CA HIS A 705 3.97 25.65 12.44
C HIS A 705 3.70 24.53 11.42
N MET A 706 4.62 23.58 11.25
CA MET A 706 4.38 22.40 10.42
C MET A 706 3.16 21.61 10.92
N ASP A 707 3.07 21.35 12.23
CA ASP A 707 1.92 20.66 12.82
C ASP A 707 0.61 21.44 12.62
N LYS A 708 0.63 22.77 12.80
CA LYS A 708 -0.54 23.62 12.56
C LYS A 708 -1.00 23.63 11.12
N VAL A 709 -0.09 23.71 10.15
CA VAL A 709 -0.42 23.70 8.72
C VAL A 709 -1.02 22.36 8.35
N THR A 710 -0.40 21.26 8.74
CA THR A 710 -0.89 19.91 8.42
C THR A 710 -2.22 19.61 9.12
N SER A 711 -2.50 20.19 10.30
CA SER A 711 -3.79 20.03 10.99
C SER A 711 -4.99 20.63 10.23
N THR A 712 -4.75 21.45 9.21
CA THR A 712 -5.82 22.06 8.41
C THR A 712 -6.42 21.10 7.37
N SER A 713 -5.80 19.94 7.16
CA SER A 713 -6.27 18.94 6.20
C SER A 713 -6.51 17.59 6.86
N LYS A 714 -7.68 16.98 6.65
CA LYS A 714 -8.03 15.64 7.16
C LYS A 714 -7.08 14.54 6.68
N TYR A 715 -6.36 14.76 5.59
CA TYR A 715 -5.41 13.81 5.00
C TYR A 715 -4.05 13.79 5.72
N TYR A 716 -3.80 14.76 6.59
CA TYR A 716 -2.57 14.90 7.34
C TYR A 716 -2.77 14.70 8.86
N LEU A 717 -3.73 13.86 9.26
CA LEU A 717 -4.02 13.62 10.68
C LEU A 717 -3.59 12.22 11.11
N LEU A 718 -2.71 12.14 12.08
CA LEU A 718 -2.37 10.87 12.76
C LEU A 718 -3.62 10.16 13.27
N GLY A 719 -4.58 10.93 13.80
CA GLY A 719 -5.84 10.40 14.33
C GLY A 719 -6.66 9.62 13.30
N THR A 720 -6.66 10.02 12.03
CA THR A 720 -7.36 9.28 10.96
C THR A 720 -6.80 7.88 10.82
N TRP A 721 -5.48 7.74 10.71
CA TRP A 721 -4.78 6.47 10.58
C TRP A 721 -4.99 5.54 11.79
N VAL A 722 -4.79 6.06 13.00
CA VAL A 722 -4.96 5.28 14.23
C VAL A 722 -6.43 4.86 14.43
N ASN A 723 -7.39 5.76 14.14
CA ASN A 723 -8.80 5.45 14.29
C ASN A 723 -9.29 4.41 13.28
N GLN A 724 -8.74 4.36 12.06
CA GLN A 724 -9.04 3.29 11.11
C GLN A 724 -8.63 1.92 11.68
N ALA A 725 -7.44 1.81 12.25
CA ALA A 725 -6.98 0.57 12.88
C ALA A 725 -7.86 0.17 14.08
N LYS A 726 -8.21 1.12 14.94
CA LYS A 726 -9.09 0.90 16.10
C LYS A 726 -10.48 0.44 15.70
N ARG A 727 -11.06 1.03 14.65
CA ARG A 727 -12.38 0.64 14.11
C ARG A 727 -12.41 -0.83 13.67
N LEU A 728 -11.31 -1.35 13.08
CA LEU A 728 -11.23 -2.77 12.70
C LEU A 728 -11.18 -3.72 13.90
N ALA A 729 -10.83 -3.20 15.08
CA ALA A 729 -10.84 -3.94 16.34
C ALA A 729 -12.16 -3.78 17.13
N ASP A 730 -13.15 -3.04 16.60
CA ASP A 730 -14.43 -2.84 17.28
C ASP A 730 -15.15 -4.20 17.48
N GLY A 731 -15.66 -4.41 18.70
CA GLY A 731 -16.33 -5.66 19.07
C GLY A 731 -15.38 -6.83 19.35
N THR A 732 -14.06 -6.63 19.28
CA THR A 732 -13.05 -7.64 19.64
C THR A 732 -12.58 -7.48 21.09
N ASP A 733 -11.60 -8.30 21.48
CA ASP A 733 -10.98 -8.32 22.79
C ASP A 733 -9.97 -7.18 23.03
N ASP A 734 -9.49 -7.04 24.27
CA ASP A 734 -8.56 -5.99 24.64
C ASP A 734 -7.20 -6.16 23.97
N PHE A 735 -6.72 -7.41 23.82
CA PHE A 735 -5.47 -7.71 23.13
C PHE A 735 -5.49 -7.20 21.67
N THR A 736 -6.55 -7.51 20.94
CA THR A 736 -6.70 -7.10 19.53
C THR A 736 -6.76 -5.59 19.38
N LYS A 737 -7.46 -4.87 20.27
CA LYS A 737 -7.54 -3.40 20.24
C LYS A 737 -6.15 -2.76 20.41
N GLU A 738 -5.39 -3.24 21.39
CA GLU A 738 -4.03 -2.73 21.63
C GLU A 738 -3.07 -3.11 20.49
N LEU A 739 -3.17 -4.34 19.98
CA LEU A 739 -2.33 -4.82 18.89
C LEU A 739 -2.53 -4.04 17.59
N TYR A 740 -3.78 -3.75 17.19
CA TYR A 740 -4.04 -3.03 15.95
C TYR A 740 -3.62 -1.55 16.05
N GLU A 741 -3.81 -0.92 17.22
CA GLU A 741 -3.29 0.42 17.48
C GLU A 741 -1.75 0.42 17.45
N LEU A 742 -1.10 -0.58 18.05
CA LEU A 742 0.36 -0.74 18.00
C LEU A 742 0.86 -0.94 16.57
N ASN A 743 0.20 -1.76 15.77
CA ASN A 743 0.52 -1.95 14.35
C ASN A 743 0.49 -0.62 13.59
N ALA A 744 -0.57 0.17 13.77
CA ALA A 744 -0.71 1.47 13.11
C ALA A 744 0.42 2.44 13.51
N LYS A 745 0.73 2.54 14.78
CA LYS A 745 1.75 3.45 15.30
C LYS A 745 3.17 3.00 14.96
N SER A 746 3.48 1.71 15.13
CA SER A 746 4.83 1.20 14.92
C SER A 746 5.27 1.25 13.47
N LEU A 747 4.39 0.98 12.51
CA LEU A 747 4.73 1.05 11.09
C LEU A 747 5.29 2.43 10.69
N ILE A 748 4.67 3.51 11.16
CA ILE A 748 5.01 4.89 10.77
C ILE A 748 6.04 5.57 11.68
N THR A 749 6.57 4.87 12.67
CA THR A 749 7.59 5.38 13.62
C THR A 749 8.82 4.48 13.64
N THR A 750 8.82 3.42 14.45
CA THR A 750 9.93 2.49 14.56
C THR A 750 10.02 1.49 13.41
N TRP A 751 9.00 1.36 12.62
CA TRP A 751 8.82 0.30 11.63
C TRP A 751 8.99 -1.09 12.27
N GLY A 752 8.06 -1.48 13.11
CA GLY A 752 8.10 -2.74 13.86
C GLY A 752 8.83 -2.62 15.20
N SER A 753 9.49 -3.68 15.64
CA SER A 753 10.24 -3.64 16.89
C SER A 753 11.47 -2.74 16.78
N ILE A 754 11.75 -1.99 17.85
CA ILE A 754 12.87 -1.04 17.88
C ILE A 754 14.19 -1.72 17.53
N ASN A 755 14.50 -2.86 18.14
CA ASN A 755 15.80 -3.52 17.95
C ASN A 755 15.98 -4.09 16.54
N GLN A 756 14.93 -4.65 15.94
CA GLN A 756 15.01 -5.18 14.57
C GLN A 756 15.15 -4.05 13.56
N SER A 757 14.35 -2.98 13.70
CA SER A 757 14.41 -1.85 12.78
C SER A 757 15.73 -1.06 12.88
N GLU A 758 16.31 -0.92 14.08
CA GLU A 758 17.68 -0.38 14.24
C GLU A 758 18.72 -1.20 13.51
N SER A 759 18.72 -2.51 13.76
CA SER A 759 19.69 -3.44 13.15
C SER A 759 19.49 -3.57 11.64
N GLY A 760 18.24 -3.57 11.17
CA GLY A 760 17.85 -3.75 9.77
C GLY A 760 17.77 -2.45 8.96
N GLY A 761 17.86 -1.28 9.62
CA GLY A 761 17.83 0.01 8.96
C GLY A 761 16.44 0.55 8.60
N LEU A 762 15.36 -0.10 9.03
CA LEU A 762 13.97 0.32 8.70
C LEU A 762 13.42 1.42 9.61
N HIS A 763 14.13 1.76 10.69
CA HIS A 763 13.69 2.84 11.58
C HIS A 763 13.41 4.14 10.82
N ASP A 764 12.30 4.79 11.14
CA ASP A 764 11.84 6.03 10.53
C ASP A 764 11.65 5.97 8.98
N TYR A 765 11.67 4.77 8.35
CA TYR A 765 11.51 4.62 6.91
C TYR A 765 10.18 5.19 6.41
N SER A 766 9.11 4.94 7.15
CA SER A 766 7.75 5.41 6.83
C SER A 766 7.40 6.71 7.59
N ASN A 767 8.38 7.59 7.78
CA ASN A 767 8.13 8.87 8.45
C ASN A 767 7.10 9.72 7.69
N ARG A 768 6.25 10.44 8.42
CA ARG A 768 5.11 11.20 7.88
C ARG A 768 5.01 12.57 8.51
N GLN A 769 4.75 13.59 7.70
CA GLN A 769 4.43 14.94 8.17
C GLN A 769 2.94 15.03 8.51
N TRP A 770 2.49 14.28 9.53
CA TRP A 770 1.11 14.33 10.00
C TRP A 770 0.99 15.11 11.31
N SER A 771 -0.02 15.98 11.39
CA SER A 771 -0.38 16.63 12.65
C SER A 771 -0.68 15.59 13.73
N GLY A 772 -0.19 15.86 14.92
CA GLY A 772 -0.13 14.91 16.04
C GLY A 772 1.19 14.13 16.03
N LEU A 773 1.59 13.50 14.93
CA LEU A 773 2.89 12.81 14.82
C LEU A 773 4.05 13.82 14.88
N ILE A 774 3.93 14.96 14.18
CA ILE A 774 4.94 16.02 14.19
C ILE A 774 5.14 16.55 15.62
N ASN A 775 4.06 16.89 16.32
CA ASN A 775 4.16 17.49 17.64
C ASN A 775 4.49 16.47 18.74
N ASP A 776 3.79 15.33 18.77
CA ASP A 776 3.85 14.41 19.90
C ASP A 776 5.02 13.41 19.80
N PHE A 777 5.55 13.18 18.60
CA PHE A 777 6.64 12.23 18.38
C PHE A 777 7.93 12.92 17.93
N TYR A 778 7.93 13.65 16.82
CA TYR A 778 9.18 14.23 16.29
C TYR A 778 9.67 15.40 17.15
N LYS A 779 8.80 16.36 17.49
CA LYS A 779 9.18 17.49 18.35
C LYS A 779 9.66 17.03 19.72
N ALA A 780 9.04 15.97 20.27
CA ALA A 780 9.44 15.41 21.56
C ALA A 780 10.86 14.79 21.54
N ARG A 781 11.36 14.39 20.36
CA ARG A 781 12.76 13.96 20.18
C ARG A 781 13.73 15.14 20.28
N TRP A 782 13.35 16.32 19.72
CA TRP A 782 14.17 17.54 19.69
C TRP A 782 14.14 18.29 21.01
#